data_5db45c958e4adfad607d07900adef169
#
_entry.id   5db45c958e4adfad607d07900adef169
#
_cell.length_a   1.000
_cell.length_b   1.000
_cell.length_c   1.000
_cell.angle_alpha   90.00
_cell.angle_beta   90.00
_cell.angle_gamma   90.00
#
_symmetry.space_group_name_H-M   'P 1'
#
loop_
_entity.id
_entity.type
_entity.pdbx_description
1 polymer ?
#
loop_
_entity_poly.entity_id
_entity_poly.type
_entity_poly.pdbx_seq_one_letter_code
_entity_poly.pdbx_strand_id
1 'polypeptide(L)'
;MRKLCITLWLIMIAVGAMAQSRSSIVGTLVTKSEEAESGVEGVVGATIELRSLADTTEVKHTVTAIRGAWQFKSLRAGRYSLKAEFLGFKSVQREVELKRGETLELNGWEIEPDVIALADVQVEAMAVRTTINGDTLVYNASAYKVLPDADADKLLEKMPGIKVNNGEVEAHGEKVQKVLIDGREFFGEDVATAIKTIPAEAIKSVEVFDKLSDEAEFSGIDDGNSYKTINLVTHNKMKTAVFGKMAAMYATEPRSAEHWKHYGDVNGNVNFFREKSKTTVRLQANNMNGNSESQQAFGAVNYINSWGERDRTKLEGSYSLRAADNNSEQWTERDYFLTQEQIEAGGDDIYQRYISDSRNGNTSLNHNFMGRFEHNISPKQRLMLRARLSLSDNSNDASSLNRYFPVNNLEEIDLTSYSNGDNDNMNLSLNGNYFLRLGEKAGRTLQVSFGGHYSSGDSSSESYSEKSVEETIQQRSGADHSNYSMRVGVTYAEPLGERSQLTAGYNVDYNNSDADRLTHLFDFATGEYAEQISPEYSNRNNTDYLTHRVGPGFRFSKDGKSVSAQLNYQHVTMNSDREYPAVYVLPTKHFGNVTYSVTARLDLNARNQIHIRANSSTANPSVQQLQDVVDISNVNNVTAGNPHLKPSYTHRINLRYTRTSVEKGTTVTFHLNGSKNQRQIVDSVVMNTPGYEVFSPDGELLTTLSPMGRFSKPVNMSGNWRYDGGVSYAFPVKFIGCNLTVAGSGSYSQSPSILNGVVNYSKYRTAAALVAVGSNFSDHVDFSVLYLANYNNVINTKLTRGDNEYIQHFLAGDFRVVTGFGLTLSGDCRYNYFKGLTEANKSLDRDEFICNFAVGFKVLKKMGEVQLLANDVFNNSNGFERSWNSLYMQNSTRSVIGRYFGVKFTYNLRRYGLTRRGEVIDENGVQQRGRGSRGGFAPGGGRPSGGGGGRPMGGGRQRR
;
A
#
# COMPACT_ATOMS: atom_id res chain seq x y z
N MET A 1 -18.95 68.99 -53.56
CA MET A 1 -18.89 69.16 -52.09
C MET A 1 -20.19 69.71 -51.48
N ARG A 2 -20.91 70.61 -52.08
CA ARG A 2 -22.20 71.19 -51.52
C ARG A 2 -23.35 70.21 -51.44
N LYS A 3 -23.47 69.20 -52.31
CA LYS A 3 -24.55 68.23 -52.26
C LYS A 3 -24.32 67.13 -51.21
N LEU A 4 -23.06 66.88 -50.86
CA LEU A 4 -22.65 65.85 -49.79
C LEU A 4 -22.90 66.38 -48.38
N CYS A 5 -22.70 67.64 -48.12
CA CYS A 5 -22.97 68.33 -46.87
C CYS A 5 -24.47 68.43 -46.55
N ILE A 6 -25.33 68.66 -47.58
CA ILE A 6 -26.76 68.69 -47.36
C ILE A 6 -27.33 67.30 -47.07
N THR A 7 -26.83 66.26 -47.67
CA THR A 7 -27.24 64.86 -47.38
C THR A 7 -26.78 64.41 -46.01
N LEU A 8 -25.57 64.78 -45.56
CA LEU A 8 -25.12 64.50 -44.21
C LEU A 8 -25.91 65.26 -43.14
N TRP A 9 -26.33 66.50 -43.45
CA TRP A 9 -27.12 67.29 -42.53
C TRP A 9 -28.58 66.81 -42.43
N LEU A 10 -29.18 66.29 -43.49
CA LEU A 10 -30.52 65.66 -43.47
C LEU A 10 -30.47 64.28 -42.79
N ILE A 11 -29.37 63.55 -42.84
CA ILE A 11 -29.15 62.31 -42.10
C ILE A 11 -28.99 62.56 -40.58
N MET A 12 -28.30 63.67 -40.22
CA MET A 12 -28.15 64.08 -38.83
C MET A 12 -29.47 64.55 -38.19
N ILE A 13 -30.35 65.17 -38.95
CA ILE A 13 -31.72 65.59 -38.51
C ILE A 13 -32.64 64.38 -38.41
N ALA A 14 -32.49 63.35 -39.26
CA ALA A 14 -33.28 62.13 -39.22
C ALA A 14 -32.87 61.23 -37.99
N VAL A 15 -31.63 61.24 -37.60
CA VAL A 15 -31.13 60.51 -36.41
C VAL A 15 -31.55 61.22 -35.10
N GLY A 16 -31.75 62.55 -35.13
CA GLY A 16 -32.19 63.31 -33.93
C GLY A 16 -33.69 63.18 -33.66
N ALA A 17 -34.51 62.69 -34.62
CA ALA A 17 -35.95 62.54 -34.44
C ALA A 17 -36.42 61.17 -33.91
N MET A 18 -35.49 60.23 -33.66
CA MET A 18 -35.78 58.95 -33.05
C MET A 18 -35.38 58.83 -31.58
N ALA A 19 -35.44 59.94 -30.83
CA ALA A 19 -35.46 59.85 -29.37
C ALA A 19 -36.83 59.32 -28.95
N GLN A 20 -37.01 57.98 -29.04
CA GLN A 20 -38.21 57.34 -28.48
C GLN A 20 -38.14 57.58 -26.96
N SER A 21 -39.14 58.29 -26.41
CA SER A 21 -39.31 58.35 -24.96
C SER A 21 -39.49 56.94 -24.42
N ARG A 22 -38.43 56.47 -23.71
CA ARG A 22 -38.40 55.13 -23.12
C ARG A 22 -39.12 55.20 -21.78
N SER A 23 -40.01 54.24 -21.57
CA SER A 23 -40.78 54.12 -20.32
C SER A 23 -40.10 53.17 -19.36
N SER A 24 -40.39 53.24 -18.07
CA SER A 24 -39.85 52.37 -17.04
C SER A 24 -40.94 51.91 -16.08
N ILE A 25 -40.72 50.78 -15.41
CA ILE A 25 -41.52 50.29 -14.30
C ILE A 25 -40.56 50.14 -13.12
N VAL A 26 -40.88 50.72 -11.98
CA VAL A 26 -40.11 50.64 -10.73
C VAL A 26 -41.05 50.26 -9.60
N GLY A 27 -40.54 49.61 -8.58
CA GLY A 27 -41.35 49.22 -7.44
C GLY A 27 -40.60 48.63 -6.28
N THR A 28 -41.32 48.27 -5.24
CA THR A 28 -40.81 47.53 -4.09
C THR A 28 -41.68 46.32 -3.85
N LEU A 29 -41.03 45.15 -3.63
CA LEU A 29 -41.69 43.91 -3.21
C LEU A 29 -41.56 43.79 -1.70
N VAL A 30 -42.66 43.60 -1.00
CA VAL A 30 -42.71 43.57 0.46
C VAL A 30 -43.48 42.34 0.96
N THR A 31 -43.23 41.94 2.19
CA THR A 31 -44.00 40.93 2.90
C THR A 31 -44.42 41.49 4.28
N LYS A 32 -45.53 40.99 4.84
CA LYS A 32 -45.94 41.34 6.22
C LYS A 32 -44.92 40.83 7.22
N SER A 33 -44.49 41.68 8.14
CA SER A 33 -43.56 41.36 9.21
C SER A 33 -44.04 42.03 10.52
N GLU A 34 -44.24 41.21 11.55
CA GLU A 34 -44.57 41.69 12.87
C GLU A 34 -43.38 42.36 13.59
N GLU A 35 -42.16 42.16 13.09
CA GLU A 35 -40.93 42.72 13.66
C GLU A 35 -40.54 44.08 13.03
N ALA A 36 -41.13 44.47 11.94
CA ALA A 36 -40.83 45.74 11.28
C ALA A 36 -41.72 46.88 11.80
N GLU A 37 -41.13 48.01 12.19
CA GLU A 37 -41.87 49.21 12.65
C GLU A 37 -42.94 49.69 11.65
N SER A 38 -42.79 49.40 10.37
CA SER A 38 -43.75 49.74 9.29
C SER A 38 -44.79 48.65 9.03
N GLY A 39 -44.77 47.51 9.76
CA GLY A 39 -45.60 46.33 9.53
C GLY A 39 -45.30 45.52 8.24
N VAL A 40 -44.33 45.97 7.44
CA VAL A 40 -43.91 45.33 6.22
C VAL A 40 -42.39 45.38 6.05
N GLU A 41 -41.84 44.32 5.54
CA GLU A 41 -40.40 44.17 5.26
C GLU A 41 -40.14 43.96 3.76
N GLY A 42 -39.08 44.59 3.24
CA GLY A 42 -38.70 44.45 1.83
C GLY A 42 -38.06 43.10 1.50
N VAL A 43 -38.60 42.34 0.56
CA VAL A 43 -38.10 41.04 0.14
C VAL A 43 -36.93 41.24 -0.78
N VAL A 44 -35.71 40.85 -0.32
CA VAL A 44 -34.46 40.97 -1.06
C VAL A 44 -34.14 39.65 -1.76
N GLY A 45 -33.72 39.71 -3.05
CA GLY A 45 -33.32 38.50 -3.78
C GLY A 45 -34.49 37.81 -4.50
N ALA A 46 -35.72 38.35 -4.48
CA ALA A 46 -36.85 37.83 -5.23
C ALA A 46 -36.69 38.11 -6.75
N THR A 47 -37.05 37.17 -7.57
CA THR A 47 -37.04 37.32 -9.04
C THR A 47 -38.36 37.97 -9.49
N ILE A 48 -38.27 39.07 -10.25
CA ILE A 48 -39.40 39.69 -10.94
C ILE A 48 -39.25 39.41 -12.43
N GLU A 49 -40.25 38.71 -13.01
CA GLU A 49 -40.37 38.47 -14.44
C GLU A 49 -41.34 39.53 -15.04
N LEU A 50 -40.93 40.15 -16.13
CA LEU A 50 -41.75 41.03 -16.92
C LEU A 50 -41.96 40.40 -18.29
N ARG A 51 -43.22 40.19 -18.69
CA ARG A 51 -43.61 39.63 -19.97
C ARG A 51 -44.53 40.59 -20.71
N SER A 52 -44.21 40.86 -21.98
CA SER A 52 -45.08 41.62 -22.85
C SER A 52 -46.32 40.82 -23.22
N LEU A 53 -47.55 41.43 -23.10
CA LEU A 53 -48.78 40.77 -23.51
C LEU A 53 -49.05 40.91 -25.01
N ALA A 54 -48.29 41.78 -25.70
CA ALA A 54 -48.37 41.97 -27.15
C ALA A 54 -47.39 40.98 -27.86
N ASP A 55 -46.30 40.63 -27.24
CA ASP A 55 -45.30 39.66 -27.76
C ASP A 55 -44.79 38.79 -26.57
N THR A 56 -45.38 37.61 -26.40
CA THR A 56 -45.13 36.71 -25.29
C THR A 56 -43.71 36.10 -25.32
N THR A 57 -42.94 36.29 -26.37
CA THR A 57 -41.56 35.86 -26.48
C THR A 57 -40.59 36.85 -25.85
N GLU A 58 -40.98 38.13 -25.64
CA GLU A 58 -40.18 39.13 -24.96
C GLU A 58 -40.40 39.05 -23.46
N VAL A 59 -39.41 38.37 -22.76
CA VAL A 59 -39.40 38.20 -21.33
C VAL A 59 -38.14 38.87 -20.73
N LYS A 60 -38.30 39.67 -19.71
CA LYS A 60 -37.19 40.30 -18.95
C LYS A 60 -37.27 39.92 -17.49
N HIS A 61 -36.12 39.73 -16.86
CA HIS A 61 -36.01 39.43 -15.44
C HIS A 61 -35.20 40.49 -14.69
N THR A 62 -35.55 40.75 -13.47
CA THR A 62 -34.75 41.54 -12.53
C THR A 62 -34.85 40.88 -11.14
N VAL A 63 -33.95 41.26 -10.24
CA VAL A 63 -33.90 40.73 -8.87
C VAL A 63 -34.10 41.91 -7.90
N THR A 64 -34.89 41.71 -6.88
CA THR A 64 -35.11 42.74 -5.85
C THR A 64 -33.82 43.01 -5.05
N ALA A 65 -33.49 44.30 -4.91
CA ALA A 65 -32.36 44.82 -4.14
C ALA A 65 -32.76 45.14 -2.69
N ILE A 66 -31.91 45.87 -2.00
CA ILE A 66 -32.13 46.31 -0.61
C ILE A 66 -33.51 46.99 -0.47
N ARG A 67 -34.26 46.67 0.59
CA ARG A 67 -35.65 47.09 0.83
C ARG A 67 -36.65 46.62 -0.21
N GLY A 68 -36.34 45.51 -0.96
CA GLY A 68 -37.22 44.96 -1.96
C GLY A 68 -37.34 45.78 -3.24
N ALA A 69 -36.46 46.74 -3.50
CA ALA A 69 -36.52 47.62 -4.67
C ALA A 69 -36.16 46.89 -5.96
N TRP A 70 -36.90 47.15 -7.03
CA TRP A 70 -36.67 46.59 -8.37
C TRP A 70 -37.03 47.55 -9.46
N GLN A 71 -36.48 47.39 -10.68
CA GLN A 71 -36.73 48.23 -11.81
C GLN A 71 -36.54 47.54 -13.16
N PHE A 72 -37.42 47.93 -14.11
CA PHE A 72 -37.22 47.66 -15.55
C PHE A 72 -37.15 48.99 -16.29
N LYS A 73 -36.10 49.20 -17.09
CA LYS A 73 -35.87 50.44 -17.85
C LYS A 73 -36.02 50.16 -19.34
N SER A 74 -36.20 51.22 -20.07
CA SER A 74 -36.19 51.18 -21.55
C SER A 74 -37.27 50.31 -22.15
N LEU A 75 -38.46 50.32 -21.55
CA LEU A 75 -39.64 49.61 -22.02
C LEU A 75 -40.38 50.38 -23.13
N ARG A 76 -41.09 49.66 -23.97
CA ARG A 76 -42.03 50.24 -24.92
C ARG A 76 -43.39 50.46 -24.24
N ALA A 77 -44.21 51.40 -24.71
CA ALA A 77 -45.58 51.54 -24.22
C ALA A 77 -46.39 50.29 -24.60
N GLY A 78 -47.20 49.77 -23.69
CA GLY A 78 -47.97 48.55 -23.91
C GLY A 78 -48.40 47.88 -22.62
N ARG A 79 -49.04 46.73 -22.73
CA ARG A 79 -49.52 45.95 -21.58
C ARG A 79 -48.51 44.87 -21.26
N TYR A 80 -48.20 44.72 -19.96
CA TYR A 80 -47.22 43.79 -19.42
C TYR A 80 -47.81 42.97 -18.26
N SER A 81 -47.38 41.72 -18.17
CA SER A 81 -47.61 40.89 -17.01
C SER A 81 -46.29 40.84 -16.17
N LEU A 82 -46.37 41.15 -14.91
CA LEU A 82 -45.33 41.07 -13.92
C LEU A 82 -45.61 39.86 -13.03
N LYS A 83 -44.62 39.02 -12.80
CA LYS A 83 -44.65 37.90 -11.86
C LYS A 83 -43.50 38.02 -10.87
N ALA A 84 -43.78 37.94 -9.59
CA ALA A 84 -42.79 37.91 -8.53
C ALA A 84 -42.73 36.51 -7.95
N GLU A 85 -41.50 35.98 -7.82
CA GLU A 85 -41.22 34.65 -7.24
C GLU A 85 -40.06 34.74 -6.25
N PHE A 86 -40.27 34.11 -5.12
CA PHE A 86 -39.25 33.96 -4.10
C PHE A 86 -39.42 32.65 -3.36
N LEU A 87 -38.31 31.98 -3.04
CA LEU A 87 -38.32 30.67 -2.35
C LEU A 87 -38.97 30.81 -0.95
N GLY A 88 -40.02 30.04 -0.69
CA GLY A 88 -40.79 30.08 0.55
C GLY A 88 -41.95 31.07 0.54
N PHE A 89 -42.29 31.66 -0.62
CA PHE A 89 -43.43 32.57 -0.80
C PHE A 89 -44.31 32.15 -1.96
N LYS A 90 -45.60 32.45 -1.89
CA LYS A 90 -46.55 32.24 -3.00
C LYS A 90 -46.23 33.20 -4.13
N SER A 91 -46.06 32.71 -5.35
CA SER A 91 -45.85 33.59 -6.48
C SER A 91 -47.05 34.51 -6.67
N VAL A 92 -46.81 35.82 -6.92
CA VAL A 92 -47.83 36.80 -7.20
C VAL A 92 -47.65 37.36 -8.58
N GLN A 93 -48.79 37.60 -9.28
CA GLN A 93 -48.81 38.11 -10.66
C GLN A 93 -49.71 39.34 -10.72
N ARG A 94 -49.31 40.34 -11.57
CA ARG A 94 -50.04 41.56 -11.79
C ARG A 94 -49.86 42.00 -13.23
N GLU A 95 -50.99 42.41 -13.86
CA GLU A 95 -50.95 43.05 -15.16
C GLU A 95 -50.94 44.57 -15.04
N VAL A 96 -50.14 45.22 -15.87
CA VAL A 96 -49.98 46.67 -15.89
C VAL A 96 -49.96 47.19 -17.29
N GLU A 97 -50.48 48.43 -17.48
CA GLU A 97 -50.45 49.17 -18.75
C GLU A 97 -49.47 50.33 -18.61
N LEU A 98 -48.50 50.41 -19.51
CA LEU A 98 -47.40 51.38 -19.46
C LEU A 98 -47.58 52.35 -20.66
N LYS A 99 -47.79 53.63 -20.35
CA LYS A 99 -47.92 54.68 -21.38
C LYS A 99 -46.52 55.12 -21.86
N ARG A 100 -46.52 55.79 -23.01
CA ARG A 100 -45.26 56.25 -23.62
C ARG A 100 -44.63 57.38 -22.78
N GLY A 101 -43.33 57.15 -22.35
CA GLY A 101 -42.58 58.07 -21.51
C GLY A 101 -42.90 58.04 -20.01
N GLU A 102 -43.74 57.11 -19.61
CA GLU A 102 -44.22 56.99 -18.21
C GLU A 102 -43.20 56.19 -17.39
N THR A 103 -43.04 56.59 -16.13
CA THR A 103 -42.42 55.73 -15.10
C THR A 103 -43.54 55.25 -14.19
N LEU A 104 -43.93 53.99 -14.34
CA LEU A 104 -44.97 53.39 -13.49
C LEU A 104 -44.34 52.93 -12.17
N GLU A 105 -44.85 53.40 -11.07
CA GLU A 105 -44.44 53.05 -9.72
C GLU A 105 -45.37 52.01 -9.10
N LEU A 106 -44.79 50.86 -8.67
CA LEU A 106 -45.50 49.75 -8.01
C LEU A 106 -44.91 49.47 -6.63
N ASN A 107 -44.94 50.48 -5.80
CA ASN A 107 -44.39 50.35 -4.45
C ASN A 107 -45.36 49.60 -3.53
N GLY A 108 -44.77 48.76 -2.61
CA GLY A 108 -45.57 47.99 -1.68
C GLY A 108 -46.31 46.80 -2.31
N TRP A 109 -45.77 46.23 -3.41
CA TRP A 109 -46.30 44.98 -3.98
C TRP A 109 -46.03 43.82 -3.00
N GLU A 110 -47.11 43.27 -2.40
CA GLU A 110 -47.07 42.30 -1.31
C GLU A 110 -46.94 40.88 -1.84
N ILE A 111 -46.07 40.05 -1.19
CA ILE A 111 -45.91 38.61 -1.40
C ILE A 111 -46.10 37.89 -0.05
N GLU A 112 -46.94 36.85 -0.04
CA GLU A 112 -47.27 36.08 1.15
C GLU A 112 -46.34 34.89 1.33
N PRO A 113 -45.89 34.56 2.56
CA PRO A 113 -45.19 33.32 2.83
C PRO A 113 -46.04 32.10 2.41
N ASP A 114 -45.42 31.14 1.73
CA ASP A 114 -46.08 29.89 1.40
C ASP A 114 -45.83 28.88 2.52
N VAL A 115 -46.79 28.72 3.41
CA VAL A 115 -46.78 27.76 4.52
C VAL A 115 -47.19 26.38 3.99
N ILE A 116 -46.54 25.88 2.97
CA ILE A 116 -46.59 24.47 2.64
C ILE A 116 -45.53 23.83 3.54
N ALA A 117 -46.00 23.01 4.51
CA ALA A 117 -45.13 22.04 5.16
C ALA A 117 -44.51 21.19 4.04
N LEU A 118 -43.30 21.50 3.68
CA LEU A 118 -42.50 20.60 2.81
C LEU A 118 -42.41 19.25 3.49
N ALA A 119 -43.23 18.30 3.09
CA ALA A 119 -42.83 16.91 3.24
C ALA A 119 -41.41 16.84 2.67
N ASP A 120 -40.45 16.32 3.46
CA ASP A 120 -39.05 16.20 3.11
C ASP A 120 -38.89 15.75 1.66
N VAL A 121 -38.70 16.67 0.75
CA VAL A 121 -38.14 16.40 -0.56
C VAL A 121 -36.65 16.31 -0.31
N GLN A 122 -36.18 15.11 0.01
CA GLN A 122 -34.78 14.75 -0.17
C GLN A 122 -34.46 14.96 -1.66
N VAL A 123 -34.00 16.15 -2.02
CA VAL A 123 -33.23 16.33 -3.24
C VAL A 123 -31.90 15.62 -2.97
N GLU A 124 -31.86 14.32 -3.27
CA GLU A 124 -30.61 13.65 -3.50
C GLU A 124 -29.97 14.30 -4.73
N ALA A 125 -29.31 15.42 -4.54
CA ALA A 125 -28.29 15.85 -5.48
C ALA A 125 -27.27 14.72 -5.49
N MET A 126 -27.27 13.90 -6.54
CA MET A 126 -26.23 12.87 -6.70
C MET A 126 -24.90 13.60 -6.69
N ALA A 127 -24.22 13.54 -5.55
CA ALA A 127 -22.87 14.08 -5.41
C ALA A 127 -22.03 13.51 -6.55
N VAL A 128 -21.37 14.37 -7.30
CA VAL A 128 -20.49 13.91 -8.39
C VAL A 128 -19.47 12.97 -7.78
N ARG A 129 -19.54 11.68 -8.14
CA ARG A 129 -18.76 10.61 -7.50
C ARG A 129 -17.26 10.81 -7.66
N THR A 130 -16.86 11.29 -8.84
CA THR A 130 -15.45 11.37 -9.21
C THR A 130 -15.25 12.56 -10.15
N THR A 131 -14.18 13.30 -9.94
CA THR A 131 -13.75 14.39 -10.81
C THR A 131 -12.28 14.20 -11.18
N ILE A 132 -11.84 14.81 -12.27
CA ILE A 132 -10.43 14.84 -12.67
C ILE A 132 -9.94 16.27 -12.55
N ASN A 133 -8.86 16.47 -11.80
CA ASN A 133 -8.19 17.75 -11.66
C ASN A 133 -6.73 17.60 -12.12
N GLY A 134 -6.44 18.03 -13.35
CA GLY A 134 -5.15 17.77 -13.98
C GLY A 134 -4.91 16.27 -14.19
N ASP A 135 -3.90 15.73 -13.53
CA ASP A 135 -3.52 14.31 -13.50
C ASP A 135 -4.09 13.55 -12.29
N THR A 136 -4.77 14.27 -11.40
CA THR A 136 -5.32 13.74 -10.15
C THR A 136 -6.77 13.33 -10.32
N LEU A 137 -7.06 12.08 -9.99
CA LEU A 137 -8.43 11.58 -9.89
C LEU A 137 -8.95 11.80 -8.48
N VAL A 138 -10.01 12.57 -8.34
CA VAL A 138 -10.60 12.96 -7.06
C VAL A 138 -11.93 12.24 -6.86
N TYR A 139 -12.00 11.37 -5.86
CA TYR A 139 -13.21 10.70 -5.42
C TYR A 139 -13.86 11.49 -4.28
N ASN A 140 -15.12 11.83 -4.41
CA ASN A 140 -15.89 12.45 -3.35
C ASN A 140 -16.33 11.37 -2.32
N ALA A 141 -15.82 11.44 -1.10
CA ALA A 141 -16.09 10.43 -0.08
C ALA A 141 -17.59 10.28 0.24
N SER A 142 -18.35 11.40 0.25
CA SER A 142 -19.80 11.38 0.53
C SER A 142 -20.66 10.63 -0.49
N ALA A 143 -20.12 10.37 -1.69
CA ALA A 143 -20.80 9.64 -2.75
C ALA A 143 -20.70 8.10 -2.60
N TYR A 144 -19.95 7.62 -1.60
CA TYR A 144 -19.73 6.20 -1.31
C TYR A 144 -20.29 5.87 0.06
N LYS A 145 -21.18 4.91 0.11
CA LYS A 145 -21.87 4.50 1.34
C LYS A 145 -21.00 3.53 2.12
N VAL A 146 -20.64 3.90 3.32
CA VAL A 146 -19.90 3.08 4.27
C VAL A 146 -20.58 3.10 5.64
N LEU A 147 -20.32 2.09 6.44
CA LEU A 147 -20.84 2.04 7.81
C LEU A 147 -20.30 3.23 8.65
N PRO A 148 -21.06 3.72 9.64
CA PRO A 148 -20.67 4.90 10.42
C PRO A 148 -19.37 4.76 11.21
N ASP A 149 -18.91 3.54 11.45
CA ASP A 149 -17.67 3.21 12.18
C ASP A 149 -16.58 2.63 11.26
N ALA A 150 -16.76 2.74 9.93
CA ALA A 150 -15.78 2.30 8.96
C ALA A 150 -14.53 3.18 8.99
N ASP A 151 -13.39 2.56 8.72
CA ASP A 151 -12.11 3.22 8.49
C ASP A 151 -11.90 3.49 6.98
N ALA A 152 -10.82 4.17 6.62
CA ALA A 152 -10.56 4.57 5.23
C ALA A 152 -10.42 3.39 4.27
N ASP A 153 -9.94 2.23 4.72
CA ASP A 153 -9.84 1.02 3.93
C ASP A 153 -11.19 0.62 3.34
N LYS A 154 -12.25 0.60 4.15
CA LYS A 154 -13.62 0.28 3.72
C LYS A 154 -14.19 1.31 2.75
N LEU A 155 -13.83 2.58 2.92
CA LEU A 155 -14.18 3.63 1.97
C LEU A 155 -13.46 3.43 0.62
N LEU A 156 -12.18 3.10 0.64
CA LEU A 156 -11.37 2.87 -0.54
C LEU A 156 -11.86 1.64 -1.33
N GLU A 157 -12.27 0.57 -0.67
CA GLU A 157 -12.85 -0.63 -1.29
C GLU A 157 -14.10 -0.32 -2.15
N LYS A 158 -14.85 0.74 -1.82
CA LYS A 158 -16.04 1.17 -2.58
C LYS A 158 -15.70 1.98 -3.83
N MET A 159 -14.46 2.46 -3.98
CA MET A 159 -14.07 3.35 -5.07
C MET A 159 -13.66 2.55 -6.31
N PRO A 160 -14.20 2.88 -7.50
CA PRO A 160 -13.88 2.16 -8.73
C PRO A 160 -12.37 2.21 -9.05
N GLY A 161 -11.78 1.05 -9.34
CA GLY A 161 -10.35 0.95 -9.68
C GLY A 161 -9.40 0.92 -8.50
N ILE A 162 -9.92 0.95 -7.26
CA ILE A 162 -9.12 0.73 -6.05
C ILE A 162 -9.43 -0.67 -5.51
N LYS A 163 -8.40 -1.40 -5.13
CA LYS A 163 -8.49 -2.69 -4.44
C LYS A 163 -7.72 -2.60 -3.13
N VAL A 164 -8.29 -3.13 -2.09
CA VAL A 164 -7.64 -3.26 -0.79
C VAL A 164 -7.61 -4.74 -0.42
N ASN A 165 -6.41 -5.27 -0.16
CA ASN A 165 -6.22 -6.66 0.22
C ASN A 165 -5.18 -6.75 1.33
N ASN A 166 -5.56 -7.24 2.51
CA ASN A 166 -4.68 -7.38 3.67
C ASN A 166 -3.89 -6.12 4.05
N GLY A 167 -4.43 -4.92 3.76
CA GLY A 167 -3.76 -3.64 4.00
C GLY A 167 -2.87 -3.15 2.84
N GLU A 168 -2.66 -3.95 1.82
CA GLU A 168 -2.11 -3.47 0.57
C GLU A 168 -3.21 -2.81 -0.27
N VAL A 169 -2.88 -1.67 -0.87
CA VAL A 169 -3.79 -0.93 -1.74
C VAL A 169 -3.23 -0.93 -3.15
N GLU A 170 -4.07 -1.30 -4.08
CA GLU A 170 -3.81 -1.16 -5.50
C GLU A 170 -4.78 -0.12 -6.08
N ALA A 171 -4.27 0.90 -6.76
CA ALA A 171 -5.07 1.91 -7.43
C ALA A 171 -4.78 1.89 -8.93
N HIS A 172 -5.82 1.64 -9.74
CA HIS A 172 -5.74 1.54 -11.20
C HIS A 172 -4.72 0.52 -11.70
N GLY A 173 -4.62 -0.65 -11.01
CA GLY A 173 -3.70 -1.73 -11.35
C GLY A 173 -2.25 -1.48 -10.94
N GLU A 174 -2.00 -0.52 -10.03
CA GLU A 174 -0.68 -0.22 -9.50
C GLU A 174 -0.70 -0.18 -7.99
N LYS A 175 0.30 -0.81 -7.36
CA LYS A 175 0.44 -0.79 -5.91
C LYS A 175 0.65 0.64 -5.43
N VAL A 176 -0.17 1.06 -4.48
CA VAL A 176 -0.02 2.35 -3.81
C VAL A 176 1.20 2.28 -2.90
N GLN A 177 2.13 3.18 -3.13
CA GLN A 177 3.39 3.22 -2.39
C GLN A 177 3.36 4.25 -1.26
N LYS A 178 2.47 5.26 -1.38
CA LYS A 178 2.38 6.34 -0.40
C LYS A 178 0.92 6.69 -0.12
N VAL A 179 0.63 6.94 1.16
CA VAL A 179 -0.63 7.54 1.59
C VAL A 179 -0.32 8.87 2.28
N LEU A 180 -0.95 9.92 1.78
CA LEU A 180 -0.87 11.26 2.35
C LEU A 180 -2.15 11.57 3.12
N ILE A 181 -2.03 12.42 4.12
CA ILE A 181 -3.16 13.04 4.81
C ILE A 181 -3.01 14.55 4.68
N ASP A 182 -3.96 15.19 3.98
CA ASP A 182 -3.92 16.63 3.65
C ASP A 182 -2.61 17.04 2.95
N GLY A 183 -2.14 16.21 1.99
CA GLY A 183 -0.95 16.43 1.21
C GLY A 183 0.38 16.13 1.92
N ARG A 184 0.36 15.53 3.12
CA ARG A 184 1.57 15.22 3.90
C ARG A 184 1.69 13.71 4.13
N GLU A 185 2.89 13.16 3.96
CA GLU A 185 3.22 11.80 4.38
C GLU A 185 3.11 11.72 5.90
N PHE A 186 2.44 10.70 6.44
CA PHE A 186 2.29 10.58 7.89
C PHE A 186 2.72 9.22 8.43
N PHE A 187 2.48 8.15 7.69
CA PHE A 187 2.84 6.80 8.09
C PHE A 187 4.06 6.27 7.30
N GLY A 188 4.81 7.18 6.64
CA GLY A 188 5.93 6.78 5.78
C GLY A 188 5.48 5.84 4.67
N GLU A 189 6.08 4.66 4.62
CA GLU A 189 5.74 3.60 3.65
C GLU A 189 4.67 2.62 4.16
N ASP A 190 4.14 2.79 5.40
CA ASP A 190 3.11 1.92 5.97
C ASP A 190 1.70 2.35 5.54
N VAL A 191 1.35 1.98 4.30
CA VAL A 191 0.04 2.21 3.70
C VAL A 191 -1.07 1.53 4.50
N ALA A 192 -0.82 0.32 4.99
CA ALA A 192 -1.81 -0.47 5.73
C ALA A 192 -2.25 0.22 7.02
N THR A 193 -1.30 0.74 7.79
CA THR A 193 -1.60 1.52 9.00
C THR A 193 -2.33 2.81 8.67
N ALA A 194 -1.94 3.52 7.61
CA ALA A 194 -2.59 4.76 7.20
C ALA A 194 -4.09 4.58 6.95
N ILE A 195 -4.48 3.58 6.15
CA ILE A 195 -5.88 3.37 5.76
C ILE A 195 -6.74 2.77 6.86
N LYS A 196 -6.17 1.96 7.76
CA LYS A 196 -6.90 1.32 8.88
C LYS A 196 -7.03 2.21 10.13
N THR A 197 -6.39 3.38 10.11
CA THR A 197 -6.33 4.26 11.28
C THR A 197 -7.23 5.48 11.14
N ILE A 198 -7.47 5.94 9.91
CA ILE A 198 -8.25 7.15 9.65
C ILE A 198 -9.73 6.77 9.48
N PRO A 199 -10.66 7.32 10.31
CA PRO A 199 -12.08 7.07 10.16
C PRO A 199 -12.60 7.60 8.81
N ALA A 200 -13.44 6.83 8.12
CA ALA A 200 -14.02 7.22 6.84
C ALA A 200 -14.81 8.53 6.92
N GLU A 201 -15.52 8.78 8.02
CA GLU A 201 -16.26 10.04 8.27
C GLU A 201 -15.37 11.29 8.36
N ALA A 202 -14.08 11.11 8.57
CA ALA A 202 -13.10 12.19 8.60
C ALA A 202 -12.69 12.66 7.21
N ILE A 203 -12.93 11.84 6.19
CA ILE A 203 -12.45 12.04 4.83
C ILE A 203 -13.50 12.78 4.02
N LYS A 204 -13.09 13.90 3.42
CA LYS A 204 -13.89 14.71 2.49
C LYS A 204 -13.77 14.17 1.06
N SER A 205 -12.55 13.89 0.63
CA SER A 205 -12.25 13.35 -0.69
C SER A 205 -10.98 12.49 -0.67
N VAL A 206 -10.89 11.59 -1.63
CA VAL A 206 -9.70 10.78 -1.87
C VAL A 206 -9.14 11.14 -3.23
N GLU A 207 -7.89 11.57 -3.24
CA GLU A 207 -7.16 11.95 -4.43
C GLU A 207 -6.17 10.84 -4.80
N VAL A 208 -6.20 10.40 -6.05
CA VAL A 208 -5.29 9.37 -6.57
C VAL A 208 -4.47 9.97 -7.70
N PHE A 209 -3.17 9.98 -7.53
CA PHE A 209 -2.25 10.56 -8.51
C PHE A 209 -0.86 9.90 -8.45
N ASP A 210 -0.04 10.19 -9.43
CA ASP A 210 1.36 9.78 -9.46
C ASP A 210 2.22 10.92 -8.91
N LYS A 211 2.66 10.80 -7.64
CA LYS A 211 3.55 11.77 -7.01
C LYS A 211 4.93 11.68 -7.67
N LEU A 212 5.42 12.76 -8.17
CA LEU A 212 6.77 12.86 -8.74
C LEU A 212 7.86 12.47 -7.73
N SER A 213 8.99 12.01 -8.22
CA SER A 213 10.18 11.80 -7.40
C SER A 213 10.64 13.09 -6.75
N ASP A 214 11.41 13.00 -5.66
CA ASP A 214 11.97 14.17 -4.97
C ASP A 214 12.87 15.03 -5.91
N GLU A 215 13.54 14.39 -6.88
CA GLU A 215 14.34 15.05 -7.91
C GLU A 215 13.46 15.77 -8.93
N ALA A 216 12.42 15.10 -9.44
CA ALA A 216 11.49 15.70 -10.40
C ALA A 216 10.71 16.85 -9.78
N GLU A 217 10.27 16.73 -8.52
CA GLU A 217 9.64 17.82 -7.77
C GLU A 217 10.57 19.02 -7.60
N PHE A 218 11.86 18.79 -7.33
CA PHE A 218 12.85 19.85 -7.20
C PHE A 218 13.24 20.47 -8.54
N SER A 219 13.48 19.66 -9.57
CA SER A 219 13.90 20.14 -10.91
C SER A 219 12.77 20.80 -11.70
N GLY A 220 11.52 20.35 -11.47
CA GLY A 220 10.33 20.73 -12.25
C GLY A 220 10.20 19.94 -13.56
N ILE A 221 11.02 18.93 -13.79
CA ILE A 221 10.98 18.04 -14.97
C ILE A 221 10.77 16.60 -14.49
N ASP A 222 9.71 15.96 -14.98
CA ASP A 222 9.40 14.57 -14.66
C ASP A 222 10.54 13.66 -15.14
N ASP A 223 11.11 12.90 -14.21
CA ASP A 223 12.23 11.98 -14.45
C ASP A 223 11.74 10.54 -14.80
N GLY A 224 10.43 10.35 -14.93
CA GLY A 224 9.79 9.07 -15.16
C GLY A 224 9.71 8.20 -13.91
N ASN A 225 10.16 8.68 -12.76
CA ASN A 225 10.00 8.02 -11.47
C ASN A 225 8.87 8.70 -10.70
N SER A 226 7.81 7.97 -10.48
CA SER A 226 6.67 8.44 -9.72
C SER A 226 6.21 7.37 -8.75
N TYR A 227 5.52 7.79 -7.70
CA TYR A 227 4.95 6.92 -6.70
C TYR A 227 3.44 6.99 -6.79
N LYS A 228 2.75 5.85 -7.06
CA LYS A 228 1.29 5.81 -6.96
C LYS A 228 0.89 6.20 -5.56
N THR A 229 0.15 7.29 -5.44
CA THR A 229 -0.13 7.96 -4.18
C THR A 229 -1.63 8.16 -4.00
N ILE A 230 -2.10 7.92 -2.79
CA ILE A 230 -3.43 8.29 -2.33
C ILE A 230 -3.29 9.42 -1.32
N ASN A 231 -4.00 10.53 -1.54
CA ASN A 231 -4.12 11.60 -0.56
C ASN A 231 -5.53 11.59 0.03
N LEU A 232 -5.62 11.37 1.32
CA LEU A 232 -6.85 11.45 2.10
C LEU A 232 -7.05 12.91 2.52
N VAL A 233 -7.89 13.64 1.80
CA VAL A 233 -8.23 15.02 2.14
C VAL A 233 -9.29 15.00 3.24
N THR A 234 -8.98 15.59 4.39
CA THR A 234 -9.85 15.56 5.55
C THR A 234 -10.72 16.81 5.66
N HIS A 235 -11.79 16.72 6.44
CA HIS A 235 -12.58 17.91 6.83
C HIS A 235 -11.76 18.84 7.72
N ASN A 236 -12.04 20.16 7.69
CA ASN A 236 -11.28 21.16 8.46
C ASN A 236 -11.21 20.88 9.97
N LYS A 237 -12.23 20.23 10.53
CA LYS A 237 -12.26 19.79 11.93
C LYS A 237 -11.17 18.77 12.31
N MET A 238 -10.60 18.07 11.32
CA MET A 238 -9.53 17.08 11.55
C MET A 238 -8.14 17.69 11.72
N LYS A 239 -7.94 18.95 11.35
CA LYS A 239 -6.64 19.63 11.53
C LYS A 239 -6.21 19.70 13.00
N THR A 240 -7.17 19.64 13.93
CA THR A 240 -6.94 19.58 15.37
C THR A 240 -7.88 18.52 15.96
N ALA A 241 -7.37 17.29 16.11
CA ALA A 241 -8.20 16.16 16.50
C ALA A 241 -7.44 15.18 17.39
N VAL A 242 -8.18 14.48 18.26
CA VAL A 242 -7.72 13.27 18.94
C VAL A 242 -8.72 12.17 18.61
N PHE A 243 -8.24 11.14 17.96
CA PHE A 243 -9.08 10.02 17.55
C PHE A 243 -8.29 8.70 17.54
N GLY A 244 -9.01 7.60 17.60
CA GLY A 244 -8.39 6.28 17.61
C GLY A 244 -9.37 5.18 17.89
N LYS A 245 -8.88 3.96 17.92
CA LYS A 245 -9.65 2.75 18.16
C LYS A 245 -8.93 1.88 19.16
N MET A 246 -9.66 1.33 20.11
CA MET A 246 -9.14 0.39 21.10
C MET A 246 -10.04 -0.83 21.09
N ALA A 247 -9.47 -2.03 21.11
CA ALA A 247 -10.21 -3.26 21.17
C ALA A 247 -9.55 -4.22 22.16
N ALA A 248 -10.38 -4.97 22.86
CA ALA A 248 -9.98 -6.07 23.71
C ALA A 248 -10.87 -7.27 23.42
N MET A 249 -10.28 -8.44 23.24
CA MET A 249 -10.97 -9.70 22.98
C MET A 249 -10.46 -10.77 23.95
N TYR A 250 -11.39 -11.58 24.40
CA TYR A 250 -11.11 -12.84 25.08
C TYR A 250 -11.88 -13.94 24.37
N ALA A 251 -11.20 -15.06 24.09
CA ALA A 251 -11.79 -16.18 23.39
C ALA A 251 -11.31 -17.51 23.96
N THR A 252 -12.08 -18.55 23.71
CA THR A 252 -11.80 -19.90 24.18
C THR A 252 -12.04 -20.91 23.06
N GLU A 253 -11.11 -21.86 22.91
CA GLU A 253 -11.16 -22.99 22.00
C GLU A 253 -11.41 -24.28 22.80
N PRO A 254 -12.53 -24.98 22.59
CA PRO A 254 -12.78 -26.28 23.22
C PRO A 254 -12.01 -27.37 22.46
N ARG A 255 -10.89 -27.85 23.02
CA ARG A 255 -10.10 -28.96 22.44
C ARG A 255 -10.59 -30.34 22.87
N SER A 256 -11.10 -30.45 24.09
CA SER A 256 -11.80 -31.64 24.62
C SER A 256 -12.79 -31.23 25.70
N ALA A 257 -13.53 -32.16 26.27
CA ALA A 257 -14.47 -31.87 27.35
C ALA A 257 -13.79 -31.25 28.61
N GLU A 258 -12.51 -31.53 28.82
CA GLU A 258 -11.75 -31.10 29.99
C GLU A 258 -10.64 -30.08 29.68
N HIS A 259 -10.31 -29.87 28.40
CA HIS A 259 -9.22 -28.99 27.98
C HIS A 259 -9.70 -27.84 27.11
N TRP A 260 -9.65 -26.63 27.65
CA TRP A 260 -9.99 -25.38 26.96
C TRP A 260 -8.74 -24.52 26.84
N LYS A 261 -8.45 -24.06 25.63
CA LYS A 261 -7.38 -23.11 25.39
C LYS A 261 -7.92 -21.69 25.35
N HIS A 262 -7.17 -20.75 25.92
CA HIS A 262 -7.61 -19.37 26.10
C HIS A 262 -6.79 -18.41 25.25
N TYR A 263 -7.48 -17.51 24.59
CA TYR A 263 -6.88 -16.50 23.72
C TYR A 263 -7.28 -15.11 24.16
N GLY A 264 -6.34 -14.17 24.02
CA GLY A 264 -6.53 -12.75 24.27
C GLY A 264 -5.94 -11.92 23.14
N ASP A 265 -6.62 -10.83 22.76
CA ASP A 265 -6.10 -9.80 21.88
C ASP A 265 -6.49 -8.43 22.43
N VAL A 266 -5.49 -7.61 22.72
CA VAL A 266 -5.66 -6.21 23.11
C VAL A 266 -4.89 -5.37 22.11
N ASN A 267 -5.59 -4.49 21.43
CA ASN A 267 -4.97 -3.61 20.45
C ASN A 267 -5.59 -2.22 20.48
N GLY A 268 -4.80 -1.23 20.14
CA GLY A 268 -5.27 0.14 20.08
C GLY A 268 -4.32 1.09 19.39
N ASN A 269 -4.91 2.13 18.86
CA ASN A 269 -4.17 3.26 18.32
C ASN A 269 -4.83 4.56 18.74
N VAL A 270 -4.01 5.56 19.02
CA VAL A 270 -4.46 6.93 19.31
C VAL A 270 -3.66 7.91 18.47
N ASN A 271 -4.37 8.81 17.81
CA ASN A 271 -3.82 9.82 16.92
C ASN A 271 -4.05 11.20 17.53
N PHE A 272 -2.99 11.98 17.61
CA PHE A 272 -2.98 13.38 18.05
C PHE A 272 -2.62 14.26 16.88
N PHE A 273 -3.60 14.87 16.25
CA PHE A 273 -3.40 15.78 15.11
C PHE A 273 -3.41 17.23 15.59
N ARG A 274 -2.42 17.97 15.16
CA ARG A 274 -2.34 19.43 15.24
C ARG A 274 -1.97 19.95 13.86
N GLU A 275 -2.18 21.22 13.62
CA GLU A 275 -1.98 21.85 12.32
C GLU A 275 -0.63 21.50 11.63
N LYS A 276 0.46 21.52 12.40
CA LYS A 276 1.82 21.27 11.90
C LYS A 276 2.44 19.96 12.41
N SER A 277 1.87 19.35 13.43
CA SER A 277 2.41 18.12 14.01
C SER A 277 1.34 17.04 14.11
N LYS A 278 1.74 15.81 13.87
CA LYS A 278 0.88 14.65 14.03
C LYS A 278 1.66 13.57 14.78
N THR A 279 1.01 12.92 15.73
CA THR A 279 1.57 11.81 16.50
C THR A 279 0.60 10.65 16.51
N THR A 280 1.08 9.45 16.25
CA THR A 280 0.31 8.22 16.44
C THR A 280 1.03 7.33 17.43
N VAL A 281 0.29 6.81 18.39
CA VAL A 281 0.74 5.76 19.31
C VAL A 281 -0.09 4.52 19.00
N ARG A 282 0.57 3.38 18.85
CA ARG A 282 -0.07 2.08 18.59
C ARG A 282 0.47 1.05 19.58
N LEU A 283 -0.44 0.26 20.14
CA LEU A 283 -0.12 -0.84 21.06
C LEU A 283 -0.92 -2.07 20.66
N GLN A 284 -0.32 -3.24 20.74
CA GLN A 284 -0.97 -4.52 20.51
C GLN A 284 -0.30 -5.58 21.40
N ALA A 285 -1.10 -6.44 21.99
CA ALA A 285 -0.64 -7.64 22.65
C ALA A 285 -1.67 -8.75 22.42
N ASN A 286 -1.23 -9.91 21.96
CA ASN A 286 -2.08 -11.06 21.75
C ASN A 286 -1.31 -12.37 21.94
N ASN A 287 -2.03 -13.48 22.13
CA ASN A 287 -1.48 -14.82 22.09
C ASN A 287 -2.05 -15.67 20.94
N MET A 288 -2.54 -14.99 19.89
CA MET A 288 -2.98 -15.57 18.65
C MET A 288 -2.73 -14.61 17.48
N ASN A 289 -2.37 -15.12 16.32
CA ASN A 289 -2.21 -14.33 15.12
C ASN A 289 -2.99 -15.00 13.96
N GLY A 290 -4.16 -14.45 13.64
CA GLY A 290 -5.09 -15.11 12.71
C GLY A 290 -5.53 -16.48 13.27
N ASN A 291 -5.22 -17.54 12.54
CA ASN A 291 -5.47 -18.92 12.96
C ASN A 291 -4.22 -19.63 13.50
N SER A 292 -3.17 -18.90 13.88
CA SER A 292 -1.94 -19.46 14.42
C SER A 292 -1.77 -19.10 15.89
N GLU A 293 -1.23 -20.02 16.67
CA GLU A 293 -0.79 -19.76 18.03
C GLU A 293 0.51 -18.96 17.98
N SER A 294 0.48 -17.77 18.56
CA SER A 294 1.62 -16.86 18.52
C SER A 294 1.44 -15.79 19.60
N GLN A 295 2.37 -15.69 20.52
CA GLN A 295 2.39 -14.59 21.48
C GLN A 295 3.10 -13.40 20.84
N GLN A 296 2.43 -12.26 20.80
CA GLN A 296 3.01 -11.04 20.22
C GLN A 296 2.71 -9.83 21.09
N ALA A 297 3.71 -8.99 21.24
CA ALA A 297 3.58 -7.65 21.79
C ALA A 297 4.20 -6.65 20.80
N PHE A 298 3.47 -5.59 20.50
CA PHE A 298 3.90 -4.55 19.58
C PHE A 298 3.59 -3.19 20.14
N GLY A 299 4.58 -2.29 20.07
CA GLY A 299 4.41 -0.88 20.39
C GLY A 299 5.05 -0.01 19.32
N ALA A 300 4.37 1.06 18.89
CA ALA A 300 4.93 2.00 17.94
C ALA A 300 4.52 3.44 18.24
N VAL A 301 5.44 4.35 17.96
CA VAL A 301 5.20 5.80 17.98
C VAL A 301 5.68 6.38 16.67
N ASN A 302 4.81 7.09 15.97
CA ASN A 302 5.14 7.87 14.78
C ASN A 302 4.92 9.35 15.08
N TYR A 303 5.89 10.18 14.68
CA TYR A 303 5.86 11.61 14.88
C TYR A 303 6.27 12.34 13.60
N ILE A 304 5.46 13.29 13.19
CA ILE A 304 5.79 14.23 12.12
C ILE A 304 5.59 15.65 12.61
N ASN A 305 6.51 16.52 12.26
CA ASN A 305 6.38 17.95 12.46
C ASN A 305 7.01 18.72 11.33
N SER A 306 6.44 19.88 11.02
CA SER A 306 7.01 20.85 10.09
C SER A 306 7.06 22.23 10.72
N TRP A 307 8.14 22.99 10.42
CA TRP A 307 8.34 24.33 10.93
C TRP A 307 9.03 25.23 9.92
N GLY A 308 9.05 26.53 10.22
CA GLY A 308 9.51 27.58 9.33
C GLY A 308 8.42 28.07 8.38
N GLU A 309 8.74 29.11 7.60
CA GLU A 309 7.87 29.59 6.55
C GLU A 309 7.69 28.52 5.46
N ARG A 310 6.44 28.30 5.01
CA ARG A 310 6.09 27.30 3.98
C ARG A 310 6.61 25.89 4.28
N ASP A 311 6.63 25.50 5.57
CA ASP A 311 7.12 24.18 6.01
C ASP A 311 8.55 23.87 5.53
N ARG A 312 9.43 24.86 5.66
CA ARG A 312 10.82 24.82 5.19
C ARG A 312 11.61 23.63 5.73
N THR A 313 11.29 23.20 6.95
CA THR A 313 11.92 22.06 7.60
C THR A 313 10.85 21.05 7.96
N LYS A 314 11.08 19.79 7.65
CA LYS A 314 10.23 18.67 8.04
C LYS A 314 11.06 17.62 8.75
N LEU A 315 10.51 17.09 9.83
CA LEU A 315 11.08 15.97 10.57
C LEU A 315 10.00 14.89 10.72
N GLU A 316 10.35 13.69 10.36
CA GLU A 316 9.57 12.49 10.58
C GLU A 316 10.40 11.52 11.39
N GLY A 317 9.83 10.94 12.42
CA GLY A 317 10.47 9.92 13.24
C GLY A 317 9.49 8.82 13.57
N SER A 318 9.94 7.58 13.53
CA SER A 318 9.19 6.44 14.02
C SER A 318 10.07 5.52 14.84
N TYR A 319 9.47 4.96 15.86
CA TYR A 319 10.03 3.87 16.64
C TYR A 319 9.00 2.77 16.76
N SER A 320 9.41 1.53 16.57
CA SER A 320 8.59 0.36 16.88
C SER A 320 9.38 -0.72 17.58
N LEU A 321 8.71 -1.34 18.53
CA LEU A 321 9.15 -2.52 19.26
C LEU A 321 8.20 -3.67 18.94
N ARG A 322 8.73 -4.82 18.59
CA ARG A 322 7.98 -6.06 18.43
C ARG A 322 8.67 -7.19 19.19
N ALA A 323 7.96 -7.80 20.09
CA ALA A 323 8.33 -9.08 20.69
C ALA A 323 7.35 -10.14 20.17
N ALA A 324 7.86 -11.29 19.77
CA ALA A 324 7.04 -12.41 19.33
C ALA A 324 7.64 -13.74 19.79
N ASP A 325 6.77 -14.66 20.18
CA ASP A 325 7.06 -16.05 20.43
C ASP A 325 6.08 -16.89 19.59
N ASN A 326 6.60 -17.55 18.58
CA ASN A 326 5.83 -18.29 17.60
C ASN A 326 6.20 -19.77 17.70
N ASN A 327 5.21 -20.60 17.97
CA ASN A 327 5.35 -22.04 17.93
C ASN A 327 4.51 -22.61 16.80
N SER A 328 5.12 -23.41 15.93
CA SER A 328 4.43 -24.02 14.79
C SER A 328 4.78 -25.50 14.68
N GLU A 329 3.76 -26.30 14.46
CA GLU A 329 3.92 -27.69 14.04
C GLU A 329 3.49 -27.80 12.59
N GLN A 330 4.27 -28.50 11.82
CA GLN A 330 4.01 -28.66 10.39
C GLN A 330 4.29 -30.09 9.95
N TRP A 331 3.30 -30.69 9.33
CA TRP A 331 3.45 -31.91 8.56
C TRP A 331 3.69 -31.55 7.10
N THR A 332 4.68 -32.19 6.46
CA THR A 332 5.03 -31.95 5.06
C THR A 332 5.16 -33.27 4.34
N GLU A 333 4.53 -33.39 3.18
CA GLU A 333 4.70 -34.48 2.23
C GLU A 333 5.26 -33.89 0.95
N ARG A 334 6.31 -34.52 0.41
CA ARG A 334 6.98 -34.08 -0.80
C ARG A 334 7.15 -35.26 -1.73
N ASP A 335 6.66 -35.10 -2.97
CA ASP A 335 6.85 -36.07 -4.06
C ASP A 335 7.89 -35.52 -5.02
N TYR A 336 9.01 -36.24 -5.17
CA TYR A 336 10.11 -35.84 -6.03
C TYR A 336 9.83 -36.17 -7.50
N PHE A 337 10.26 -35.30 -8.40
CA PHE A 337 10.22 -35.52 -9.83
C PHE A 337 11.49 -36.24 -10.25
N LEU A 338 11.36 -37.49 -10.68
CA LEU A 338 12.48 -38.33 -11.05
C LEU A 338 12.68 -38.38 -12.58
N THR A 339 13.90 -38.65 -13.03
CA THR A 339 14.16 -38.96 -14.45
C THR A 339 13.65 -40.37 -14.77
N GLN A 340 13.42 -40.64 -16.05
CA GLN A 340 13.01 -41.99 -16.49
C GLN A 340 14.09 -43.04 -16.14
N GLU A 341 15.36 -42.66 -16.27
CA GLU A 341 16.51 -43.49 -15.92
C GLU A 341 16.53 -43.86 -14.42
N GLN A 342 16.23 -42.95 -13.55
CA GLN A 342 16.12 -43.20 -12.11
C GLN A 342 14.98 -44.16 -11.77
N ILE A 343 13.82 -44.02 -12.46
CA ILE A 343 12.68 -44.92 -12.23
C ILE A 343 12.99 -46.35 -12.72
N GLU A 344 13.65 -46.48 -13.90
CA GLU A 344 14.01 -47.75 -14.48
C GLU A 344 15.15 -48.42 -13.73
N ALA A 345 16.14 -47.67 -13.27
CA ALA A 345 17.25 -48.19 -12.47
C ALA A 345 16.74 -48.83 -11.17
N GLY A 346 15.70 -48.26 -10.58
CA GLY A 346 15.18 -48.69 -9.28
C GLY A 346 16.33 -48.72 -8.24
N GLY A 347 15.99 -48.83 -6.99
CA GLY A 347 17.04 -48.98 -5.96
C GLY A 347 16.52 -48.51 -4.62
N ASP A 348 17.14 -48.97 -3.56
CA ASP A 348 16.79 -48.65 -2.19
C ASP A 348 17.18 -47.23 -1.83
N ASP A 349 18.06 -46.63 -2.65
CA ASP A 349 18.64 -45.29 -2.41
C ASP A 349 18.06 -44.22 -3.31
N ILE A 350 17.00 -44.55 -4.11
CA ILE A 350 16.29 -43.57 -4.93
C ILE A 350 14.93 -43.29 -4.29
N TYR A 351 14.79 -42.10 -3.74
CA TYR A 351 13.59 -41.69 -2.98
C TYR A 351 12.58 -40.97 -3.86
N GLN A 352 11.34 -41.44 -3.85
CA GLN A 352 10.22 -40.84 -4.57
C GLN A 352 9.42 -39.93 -3.68
N ARG A 353 9.38 -40.16 -2.35
CA ARG A 353 8.57 -39.44 -1.41
C ARG A 353 9.36 -39.13 -0.13
N TYR A 354 9.01 -38.00 0.47
CA TYR A 354 9.53 -37.54 1.73
C TYR A 354 8.36 -37.07 2.61
N ILE A 355 8.34 -37.48 3.86
CA ILE A 355 7.39 -37.02 4.86
C ILE A 355 8.17 -36.43 6.01
N SER A 356 7.79 -35.26 6.47
CA SER A 356 8.41 -34.57 7.60
C SER A 356 7.37 -34.13 8.61
N ASP A 357 7.58 -34.50 9.87
CA ASP A 357 6.92 -33.91 11.01
C ASP A 357 7.90 -32.95 11.69
N SER A 358 7.59 -31.66 11.68
CA SER A 358 8.49 -30.63 12.20
C SER A 358 7.79 -29.72 13.22
N ARG A 359 8.55 -29.35 14.24
CA ARG A 359 8.17 -28.36 15.24
C ARG A 359 9.23 -27.27 15.24
N ASN A 360 8.77 -26.02 15.14
CA ASN A 360 9.63 -24.84 15.15
C ASN A 360 9.12 -23.84 16.19
N GLY A 361 9.97 -23.49 17.13
CA GLY A 361 9.82 -22.36 18.04
C GLY A 361 10.70 -21.21 17.57
N ASN A 362 10.19 -19.99 17.60
CA ASN A 362 10.95 -18.79 17.29
C ASN A 362 10.55 -17.66 18.21
N THR A 363 11.47 -17.22 19.04
CA THR A 363 11.33 -16.03 19.88
C THR A 363 12.10 -14.89 19.23
N SER A 364 11.51 -13.73 19.15
CA SER A 364 12.14 -12.55 18.53
C SER A 364 11.83 -11.27 19.28
N LEU A 365 12.84 -10.41 19.38
CA LEU A 365 12.73 -9.04 19.88
C LEU A 365 13.33 -8.08 18.84
N ASN A 366 12.50 -7.20 18.29
CA ASN A 366 12.89 -6.32 17.21
C ASN A 366 12.63 -4.87 17.57
N HIS A 367 13.67 -4.04 17.50
CA HIS A 367 13.61 -2.58 17.63
C HIS A 367 13.86 -1.94 16.27
N ASN A 368 12.96 -1.08 15.83
CA ASN A 368 13.14 -0.34 14.58
C ASN A 368 13.00 1.16 14.83
N PHE A 369 14.02 1.91 14.43
CA PHE A 369 14.06 3.35 14.44
C PHE A 369 14.16 3.85 13.00
N MET A 370 13.35 4.83 12.64
CA MET A 370 13.42 5.52 11.36
C MET A 370 13.35 7.02 11.59
N GLY A 371 14.23 7.75 10.91
CA GLY A 371 14.23 9.21 10.88
C GLY A 371 14.31 9.73 9.45
N ARG A 372 13.50 10.73 9.12
CA ARG A 372 13.59 11.49 7.86
C ARG A 372 13.65 12.96 8.19
N PHE A 373 14.62 13.63 7.64
CA PHE A 373 14.81 15.06 7.77
C PHE A 373 14.86 15.68 6.37
N GLU A 374 14.05 16.70 6.14
CA GLU A 374 14.02 17.49 4.91
C GLU A 374 14.18 18.96 5.26
N HIS A 375 15.13 19.62 4.63
CA HIS A 375 15.38 21.05 4.83
C HIS A 375 15.62 21.78 3.51
N ASN A 376 14.74 22.72 3.20
CA ASN A 376 14.92 23.64 2.08
C ASN A 376 15.83 24.79 2.52
N ILE A 377 17.14 24.67 2.32
CA ILE A 377 18.14 25.67 2.70
C ILE A 377 17.86 27.01 2.02
N SER A 378 17.47 26.95 0.75
CA SER A 378 17.01 28.07 -0.07
C SER A 378 16.07 27.54 -1.18
N PRO A 379 15.41 28.40 -1.98
CA PRO A 379 14.67 27.95 -3.16
C PRO A 379 15.51 27.19 -4.19
N LYS A 380 16.84 27.32 -4.12
CA LYS A 380 17.79 26.64 -5.02
C LYS A 380 18.50 25.45 -4.35
N GLN A 381 18.26 25.17 -3.07
CA GLN A 381 18.99 24.14 -2.33
C GLN A 381 18.06 23.37 -1.39
N ARG A 382 18.07 22.04 -1.52
CA ARG A 382 17.32 21.12 -0.64
C ARG A 382 18.26 20.03 -0.14
N LEU A 383 18.18 19.74 1.16
CA LEU A 383 18.86 18.62 1.80
C LEU A 383 17.79 17.64 2.32
N MET A 384 17.97 16.37 2.02
CA MET A 384 17.15 15.28 2.52
C MET A 384 18.03 14.22 3.14
N LEU A 385 17.74 13.82 4.37
CA LEU A 385 18.43 12.74 5.10
C LEU A 385 17.42 11.71 5.54
N ARG A 386 17.77 10.44 5.45
CA ARG A 386 17.01 9.31 5.97
C ARG A 386 17.93 8.38 6.72
N ALA A 387 17.61 8.11 7.98
CA ALA A 387 18.31 7.15 8.82
C ALA A 387 17.38 6.02 9.22
N ARG A 388 17.88 4.80 9.28
CA ARG A 388 17.18 3.63 9.80
C ARG A 388 18.13 2.81 10.63
N LEU A 389 17.68 2.40 11.81
CA LEU A 389 18.37 1.44 12.69
C LEU A 389 17.39 0.34 13.04
N SER A 390 17.80 -0.90 12.82
CA SER A 390 17.07 -2.10 13.23
C SER A 390 18.00 -2.94 14.10
N LEU A 391 17.51 -3.31 15.27
CA LEU A 391 18.16 -4.24 16.17
C LEU A 391 17.22 -5.43 16.34
N SER A 392 17.72 -6.64 16.19
CA SER A 392 16.94 -7.86 16.36
C SER A 392 17.73 -8.90 17.13
N ASP A 393 17.07 -9.50 18.09
CA ASP A 393 17.49 -10.64 18.87
C ASP A 393 16.48 -11.76 18.60
N ASN A 394 16.95 -12.92 18.13
CA ASN A 394 16.10 -14.03 17.75
C ASN A 394 16.69 -15.32 18.32
N SER A 395 15.83 -16.13 18.95
CA SER A 395 16.15 -17.49 19.34
C SER A 395 15.26 -18.46 18.56
N ASN A 396 15.83 -19.50 18.02
CA ASN A 396 15.13 -20.51 17.23
C ASN A 396 15.38 -21.90 17.81
N ASP A 397 14.31 -22.66 17.93
CA ASP A 397 14.32 -24.05 18.38
C ASP A 397 13.55 -24.89 17.35
N ALA A 398 14.18 -25.88 16.77
CA ALA A 398 13.58 -26.68 15.71
C ALA A 398 13.87 -28.17 15.93
N SER A 399 12.85 -28.99 15.75
CA SER A 399 12.96 -30.44 15.73
C SER A 399 12.20 -31.01 14.54
N SER A 400 12.71 -32.06 13.93
CA SER A 400 12.02 -32.75 12.86
C SER A 400 12.33 -34.26 12.83
N LEU A 401 11.31 -35.03 12.48
CA LEU A 401 11.40 -36.41 12.07
C LEU A 401 11.11 -36.47 10.58
N ASN A 402 12.09 -36.90 9.79
CA ASN A 402 12.04 -36.95 8.36
C ASN A 402 12.08 -38.40 7.90
N ARG A 403 11.08 -38.84 7.13
CA ARG A 403 10.96 -40.18 6.61
C ARG A 403 11.09 -40.16 5.09
N TYR A 404 11.99 -40.95 4.56
CA TYR A 404 12.29 -41.06 3.13
C TYR A 404 11.84 -42.40 2.62
N PHE A 405 11.08 -42.44 1.52
CA PHE A 405 10.51 -43.61 0.91
C PHE A 405 11.18 -43.92 -0.43
N PRO A 406 11.87 -45.07 -0.56
CA PRO A 406 12.49 -45.48 -1.80
C PRO A 406 11.47 -45.77 -2.92
N VAL A 407 11.93 -45.74 -4.17
CA VAL A 407 11.11 -46.06 -5.36
C VAL A 407 10.59 -47.48 -5.35
N ASN A 408 11.35 -48.44 -4.82
CA ASN A 408 11.04 -49.86 -4.78
C ASN A 408 10.25 -50.32 -3.55
N ASN A 409 9.76 -49.35 -2.72
CA ASN A 409 8.99 -49.63 -1.50
C ASN A 409 9.68 -50.51 -0.45
N LEU A 410 11.01 -50.49 -0.40
CA LEU A 410 11.78 -51.08 0.70
C LEU A 410 11.73 -50.21 1.99
N GLU A 411 12.49 -50.58 3.00
CA GLU A 411 12.45 -49.93 4.30
C GLU A 411 12.64 -48.40 4.19
N GLU A 412 11.78 -47.67 4.88
CA GLU A 412 11.88 -46.22 5.04
C GLU A 412 13.14 -45.87 5.84
N ILE A 413 13.78 -44.75 5.52
CA ILE A 413 14.89 -44.19 6.28
C ILE A 413 14.40 -43.01 7.09
N ASP A 414 14.59 -43.11 8.39
CA ASP A 414 14.30 -42.07 9.34
C ASP A 414 15.52 -41.17 9.61
N LEU A 415 15.32 -39.87 9.63
CA LEU A 415 16.30 -38.88 10.02
C LEU A 415 15.67 -37.97 11.10
N THR A 416 16.15 -38.08 12.32
CA THR A 416 15.81 -37.19 13.40
C THR A 416 16.77 -36.01 13.43
N SER A 417 16.27 -34.81 13.49
CA SER A 417 17.10 -33.61 13.63
C SER A 417 16.54 -32.70 14.71
N TYR A 418 17.47 -32.12 15.45
CA TYR A 418 17.21 -31.07 16.42
C TYR A 418 18.20 -29.94 16.21
N SER A 419 17.75 -28.71 16.30
CA SER A 419 18.63 -27.52 16.30
C SER A 419 18.09 -26.44 17.19
N ASN A 420 19.01 -25.77 17.86
CA ASN A 420 18.74 -24.61 18.70
C ASN A 420 19.78 -23.55 18.33
N GLY A 421 19.39 -22.28 18.29
CA GLY A 421 20.33 -21.20 17.96
C GLY A 421 19.81 -19.83 18.31
N ASP A 422 20.74 -18.98 18.69
CA ASP A 422 20.52 -17.57 18.96
C ASP A 422 21.18 -16.73 17.87
N ASN A 423 20.56 -15.61 17.51
CA ASN A 423 21.04 -14.74 16.44
C ASN A 423 20.70 -13.27 16.72
N ASP A 424 21.73 -12.49 16.95
CA ASP A 424 21.67 -11.04 17.14
C ASP A 424 22.04 -10.30 15.87
N ASN A 425 21.22 -9.35 15.45
CA ASN A 425 21.52 -8.56 14.28
C ASN A 425 21.32 -7.07 14.52
N MET A 426 22.23 -6.28 13.99
CA MET A 426 22.14 -4.84 13.89
C MET A 426 22.24 -4.39 12.43
N ASN A 427 21.30 -3.54 12.01
CA ASN A 427 21.31 -2.93 10.69
C ASN A 427 21.17 -1.42 10.80
N LEU A 428 22.16 -0.68 10.36
CA LEU A 428 22.17 0.78 10.32
C LEU A 428 22.27 1.25 8.87
N SER A 429 21.37 2.13 8.43
CA SER A 429 21.48 2.77 7.12
C SER A 429 21.28 4.27 7.23
N LEU A 430 22.12 5.03 6.53
CA LEU A 430 22.02 6.47 6.37
C LEU A 430 22.05 6.79 4.88
N ASN A 431 21.05 7.51 4.40
CA ASN A 431 20.99 7.96 3.01
C ASN A 431 20.72 9.45 2.97
N GLY A 432 21.38 10.16 2.08
CA GLY A 432 21.20 11.59 1.89
C GLY A 432 21.20 12.00 0.43
N ASN A 433 20.43 13.03 0.13
CA ASN A 433 20.41 13.69 -1.16
C ASN A 433 20.50 15.19 -0.94
N TYR A 434 21.43 15.81 -1.64
CA TYR A 434 21.55 17.25 -1.72
C TYR A 434 21.27 17.70 -3.16
N PHE A 435 20.28 18.55 -3.32
CA PHE A 435 19.86 19.10 -4.60
C PHE A 435 20.25 20.57 -4.70
N LEU A 436 20.86 20.95 -5.81
CA LEU A 436 21.30 22.30 -6.12
C LEU A 436 20.83 22.71 -7.52
N ARG A 437 20.11 23.84 -7.63
CA ARG A 437 19.84 24.50 -8.91
C ARG A 437 21.03 25.40 -9.29
N LEU A 438 21.58 25.18 -10.48
CA LEU A 438 22.70 25.91 -10.99
C LEU A 438 22.26 27.05 -11.94
N GLY A 439 22.53 28.27 -11.56
CA GLY A 439 22.16 29.47 -12.34
C GLY A 439 20.64 29.74 -12.32
N GLU A 440 20.16 30.45 -13.34
CA GLU A 440 18.76 30.88 -13.47
C GLU A 440 17.95 29.99 -14.43
N LYS A 441 18.60 29.09 -15.17
CA LYS A 441 17.93 28.23 -16.14
C LYS A 441 17.18 27.15 -15.41
N ALA A 442 15.85 27.16 -15.54
CA ALA A 442 14.98 26.16 -14.93
C ALA A 442 15.37 24.75 -15.40
N GLY A 443 15.41 23.78 -14.47
CA GLY A 443 15.79 22.40 -14.78
C GLY A 443 17.30 22.11 -14.79
N ARG A 444 18.19 23.11 -14.68
CA ARG A 444 19.61 22.86 -14.51
C ARG A 444 19.92 22.54 -13.05
N THR A 445 20.24 21.28 -12.77
CA THR A 445 20.41 20.78 -11.41
C THR A 445 21.66 19.94 -11.27
N LEU A 446 22.22 19.99 -10.07
CA LEU A 446 23.24 19.06 -9.59
C LEU A 446 22.64 18.34 -8.38
N GLN A 447 22.65 17.03 -8.41
CA GLN A 447 22.31 16.19 -7.28
C GLN A 447 23.53 15.45 -6.80
N VAL A 448 23.77 15.49 -5.50
CA VAL A 448 24.75 14.66 -4.81
C VAL A 448 23.99 13.71 -3.92
N SER A 449 24.14 12.42 -4.17
CA SER A 449 23.59 11.35 -3.32
C SER A 449 24.72 10.67 -2.56
N PHE A 450 24.47 10.37 -1.31
CA PHE A 450 25.40 9.58 -0.49
C PHE A 450 24.60 8.59 0.34
N GLY A 451 25.19 7.43 0.58
CA GLY A 451 24.57 6.37 1.37
C GLY A 451 25.63 5.58 2.11
N GLY A 452 25.29 5.14 3.31
CA GLY A 452 26.04 4.19 4.11
C GLY A 452 25.11 3.15 4.66
N HIS A 453 25.56 1.91 4.68
CA HIS A 453 24.87 0.81 5.34
C HIS A 453 25.90 -0.01 6.09
N TYR A 454 25.57 -0.35 7.32
CA TYR A 454 26.33 -1.28 8.16
C TYR A 454 25.37 -2.33 8.71
N SER A 455 25.73 -3.58 8.57
CA SER A 455 25.06 -4.67 9.27
C SER A 455 26.08 -5.55 9.96
N SER A 456 25.76 -6.00 11.15
CA SER A 456 26.52 -7.02 11.86
C SER A 456 25.55 -8.00 12.50
N GLY A 457 25.98 -9.22 12.65
CA GLY A 457 25.23 -10.20 13.39
C GLY A 457 26.14 -11.30 13.92
N ASP A 458 25.80 -11.72 15.11
CA ASP A 458 26.47 -12.80 15.84
C ASP A 458 25.44 -13.92 16.00
N SER A 459 25.81 -15.15 15.72
CA SER A 459 24.93 -16.29 15.92
C SER A 459 25.67 -17.46 16.56
N SER A 460 24.96 -18.14 17.46
CA SER A 460 25.40 -19.42 18.01
C SER A 460 24.36 -20.49 17.72
N SER A 461 24.76 -21.70 17.39
CA SER A 461 23.83 -22.79 17.16
C SER A 461 24.40 -24.13 17.57
N GLU A 462 23.53 -24.98 18.13
CA GLU A 462 23.78 -26.39 18.32
C GLU A 462 22.85 -27.18 17.44
N SER A 463 23.36 -28.19 16.76
CA SER A 463 22.55 -29.10 15.97
C SER A 463 22.94 -30.55 16.17
N TYR A 464 21.91 -31.39 16.15
CA TYR A 464 22.01 -32.84 16.27
C TYR A 464 21.25 -33.47 15.10
N SER A 465 21.85 -34.49 14.50
CA SER A 465 21.22 -35.22 13.41
C SER A 465 21.58 -36.71 13.53
N GLU A 466 20.57 -37.57 13.57
CA GLU A 466 20.70 -39.01 13.71
C GLU A 466 19.93 -39.72 12.61
N LYS A 467 20.61 -40.60 11.91
CA LYS A 467 20.02 -41.54 10.94
C LYS A 467 19.75 -42.87 11.60
N SER A 468 18.67 -43.55 11.21
CA SER A 468 18.34 -44.90 11.72
C SER A 468 19.36 -45.97 11.32
N VAL A 469 20.20 -45.75 10.29
CA VAL A 469 21.10 -46.76 9.73
C VAL A 469 22.59 -46.39 9.84
N GLU A 470 22.94 -45.11 10.01
CA GLU A 470 24.32 -44.62 10.00
C GLU A 470 24.54 -43.40 10.89
N GLU A 471 25.67 -42.85 10.89
CA GLU A 471 26.33 -41.79 11.67
C GLU A 471 25.43 -40.73 12.33
N THR A 472 25.63 -40.51 13.61
CA THR A 472 25.11 -39.42 14.38
C THR A 472 26.11 -38.26 14.32
N ILE A 473 25.62 -37.04 13.98
CA ILE A 473 26.40 -35.81 13.97
C ILE A 473 25.81 -34.84 14.97
N GLN A 474 26.67 -34.39 15.88
CA GLN A 474 26.33 -33.27 16.79
C GLN A 474 27.42 -32.22 16.68
N GLN A 475 26.99 -30.97 16.50
CA GLN A 475 27.91 -29.85 16.30
C GLN A 475 27.45 -28.60 17.00
N ARG A 476 28.41 -27.77 17.39
CA ARG A 476 28.20 -26.40 17.89
C ARG A 476 28.92 -25.44 16.97
N SER A 477 28.21 -24.46 16.45
CA SER A 477 28.74 -23.45 15.55
C SER A 477 28.54 -22.05 16.10
N GLY A 478 29.57 -21.22 16.03
CA GLY A 478 29.52 -19.78 16.17
C GLY A 478 29.70 -19.14 14.79
N ALA A 479 28.91 -18.15 14.45
CA ALA A 479 29.09 -17.42 13.21
C ALA A 479 28.88 -15.91 13.41
N ASP A 480 29.90 -15.17 12.97
CA ASP A 480 29.91 -13.71 12.98
C ASP A 480 29.88 -13.19 11.54
N HIS A 481 29.13 -12.17 11.30
CA HIS A 481 29.16 -11.50 10.02
C HIS A 481 29.10 -9.99 10.16
N SER A 482 29.84 -9.30 9.31
CA SER A 482 29.72 -7.86 9.16
C SER A 482 29.70 -7.48 7.69
N ASN A 483 28.88 -6.49 7.38
CA ASN A 483 28.80 -5.92 6.04
C ASN A 483 28.76 -4.40 6.16
N TYR A 484 29.62 -3.70 5.46
CA TYR A 484 29.47 -2.28 5.31
C TYR A 484 29.51 -1.86 3.85
N SER A 485 28.64 -0.94 3.47
CA SER A 485 28.62 -0.40 2.13
C SER A 485 28.55 1.11 2.14
N MET A 486 29.25 1.72 1.19
CA MET A 486 29.23 3.17 0.98
C MET A 486 28.91 3.45 -0.48
N ARG A 487 28.04 4.42 -0.71
CA ARG A 487 27.68 4.90 -2.03
C ARG A 487 27.82 6.39 -2.10
N VAL A 488 28.46 6.89 -3.17
CA VAL A 488 28.45 8.29 -3.53
C VAL A 488 28.07 8.42 -5.00
N GLY A 489 27.14 9.32 -5.28
CA GLY A 489 26.67 9.56 -6.64
C GLY A 489 26.55 11.05 -6.92
N VAL A 490 26.87 11.41 -8.15
CA VAL A 490 26.68 12.76 -8.68
C VAL A 490 25.89 12.67 -9.97
N THR A 491 24.80 13.42 -10.06
CA THR A 491 24.00 13.54 -11.28
C THR A 491 23.91 15.01 -11.67
N TYR A 492 24.35 15.33 -12.86
CA TYR A 492 24.17 16.63 -13.48
C TYR A 492 23.06 16.56 -14.51
N ALA A 493 22.20 17.57 -14.51
CA ALA A 493 21.10 17.68 -15.46
C ALA A 493 21.15 19.05 -16.17
N GLU A 494 21.17 19.03 -17.51
CA GLU A 494 21.16 20.18 -18.38
C GLU A 494 19.87 20.26 -19.19
N PRO A 495 19.04 21.29 -19.03
CA PRO A 495 17.84 21.47 -19.83
C PRO A 495 18.18 21.86 -21.27
N LEU A 496 17.58 21.11 -22.24
CA LEU A 496 17.62 21.39 -23.68
C LEU A 496 16.43 22.26 -24.13
N GLY A 497 15.88 23.06 -23.24
CA GLY A 497 14.67 23.86 -23.42
C GLY A 497 13.76 23.67 -22.23
N GLU A 498 12.47 24.07 -22.35
CA GLU A 498 11.51 24.01 -21.26
C GLU A 498 11.00 22.58 -20.95
N ARG A 499 11.23 21.63 -21.86
CA ARG A 499 10.54 20.32 -21.86
C ARG A 499 11.46 19.12 -21.89
N SER A 500 12.72 19.32 -22.15
CA SER A 500 13.72 18.25 -22.32
C SER A 500 14.96 18.52 -21.49
N GLN A 501 15.59 17.46 -21.04
CA GLN A 501 16.77 17.50 -20.19
C GLN A 501 17.72 16.36 -20.56
N LEU A 502 18.99 16.64 -20.68
CA LEU A 502 20.06 15.63 -20.67
C LEU A 502 20.58 15.46 -19.26
N THR A 503 20.86 14.23 -18.87
CA THR A 503 21.50 13.93 -17.60
C THR A 503 22.78 13.15 -17.79
N ALA A 504 23.76 13.38 -16.92
CA ALA A 504 24.95 12.58 -16.81
C ALA A 504 25.15 12.18 -15.36
N GLY A 505 25.24 10.90 -15.09
CA GLY A 505 25.37 10.35 -13.76
C GLY A 505 26.66 9.56 -13.59
N TYR A 506 27.28 9.67 -12.43
CA TYR A 506 28.39 8.84 -11.99
C TYR A 506 28.15 8.41 -10.55
N ASN A 507 28.22 7.11 -10.30
CA ASN A 507 28.07 6.54 -8.98
C ASN A 507 29.21 5.59 -8.69
N VAL A 508 29.70 5.62 -7.47
CA VAL A 508 30.67 4.66 -6.90
C VAL A 508 30.01 3.99 -5.73
N ASP A 509 29.98 2.66 -5.75
CA ASP A 509 29.50 1.82 -4.67
C ASP A 509 30.66 0.94 -4.20
N TYR A 510 30.97 1.00 -2.92
CA TYR A 510 31.90 0.10 -2.25
C TYR A 510 31.13 -0.75 -1.26
N ASN A 511 31.37 -2.05 -1.27
CA ASN A 511 30.78 -3.00 -0.34
C ASN A 511 31.86 -3.98 0.14
N ASN A 512 31.99 -4.12 1.46
CA ASN A 512 32.81 -5.16 2.07
C ASN A 512 31.88 -6.07 2.88
N SER A 513 32.13 -7.36 2.80
CA SER A 513 31.42 -8.40 3.56
C SER A 513 32.43 -9.34 4.18
N ASP A 514 32.39 -9.45 5.50
CA ASP A 514 33.17 -10.36 6.29
C ASP A 514 32.24 -11.40 6.92
N ALA A 515 32.57 -12.67 6.78
CA ALA A 515 31.79 -13.78 7.33
C ALA A 515 32.72 -14.84 7.93
N ASP A 516 32.52 -15.13 9.18
CA ASP A 516 33.25 -16.12 9.97
C ASP A 516 32.25 -17.15 10.50
N ARG A 517 32.53 -18.42 10.31
CA ARG A 517 31.79 -19.53 10.93
C ARG A 517 32.78 -20.55 11.43
N LEU A 518 32.76 -20.81 12.73
CA LEU A 518 33.62 -21.76 13.41
C LEU A 518 32.76 -22.86 14.04
N THR A 519 33.05 -24.13 13.76
CA THR A 519 32.26 -25.28 14.18
C THR A 519 33.13 -26.27 14.94
N HIS A 520 32.63 -26.73 16.06
CA HIS A 520 33.18 -27.79 16.90
C HIS A 520 32.28 -29.02 16.81
N LEU A 521 32.84 -30.17 16.52
CA LEU A 521 32.12 -31.43 16.52
C LEU A 521 32.10 -32.04 17.92
N PHE A 522 31.01 -32.73 18.25
CA PHE A 522 30.89 -33.48 19.49
C PHE A 522 31.56 -34.83 19.32
N ASP A 523 32.43 -35.14 20.26
CA ASP A 523 33.09 -36.46 20.34
C ASP A 523 32.28 -37.37 21.26
N PHE A 524 31.57 -38.32 20.69
CA PHE A 524 30.76 -39.27 21.47
C PHE A 524 31.60 -40.23 22.35
N ALA A 525 32.91 -40.37 22.08
CA ALA A 525 33.78 -41.20 22.91
C ALA A 525 34.18 -40.48 24.22
N THR A 526 34.44 -39.18 24.16
CA THR A 526 34.77 -38.35 25.31
C THR A 526 33.58 -37.72 26.00
N GLY A 527 32.44 -37.54 25.25
CA GLY A 527 31.23 -36.88 25.76
C GLY A 527 31.32 -35.35 25.78
N GLU A 528 32.29 -34.77 25.03
CA GLU A 528 32.56 -33.32 25.02
C GLU A 528 32.74 -32.84 23.56
N TYR A 529 32.56 -31.53 23.34
CA TYR A 529 32.89 -30.90 22.04
C TYR A 529 34.40 -30.81 21.89
N ALA A 530 34.93 -31.23 20.73
CA ALA A 530 36.35 -31.13 20.41
C ALA A 530 36.84 -29.68 20.52
N GLU A 531 37.98 -29.45 21.15
CA GLU A 531 38.60 -28.13 21.21
C GLU A 531 39.04 -27.64 19.80
N GLN A 532 39.39 -28.57 18.96
CA GLN A 532 39.81 -28.28 17.58
C GLN A 532 38.62 -27.93 16.72
N ILE A 533 38.77 -26.80 16.00
CA ILE A 533 37.79 -26.34 15.00
C ILE A 533 37.80 -27.34 13.84
N SER A 534 36.62 -27.80 13.42
CA SER A 534 36.49 -28.66 12.27
C SER A 534 36.75 -27.90 10.97
N PRO A 535 37.74 -28.27 10.17
CA PRO A 535 38.03 -27.65 8.90
C PRO A 535 36.89 -27.82 7.88
N GLU A 536 36.14 -28.91 7.97
CA GLU A 536 35.08 -29.29 7.05
C GLU A 536 33.82 -28.46 7.25
N TYR A 537 33.54 -28.03 8.50
CA TYR A 537 32.30 -27.32 8.88
C TYR A 537 32.53 -25.84 9.17
N SER A 538 33.76 -25.32 8.98
CA SER A 538 34.13 -23.94 9.30
C SER A 538 34.63 -23.18 8.09
N ASN A 539 34.35 -21.88 8.06
CA ASN A 539 34.72 -21.04 6.94
C ASN A 539 34.91 -19.59 7.39
N ARG A 540 35.99 -18.92 6.95
CA ARG A 540 36.24 -17.50 7.19
C ARG A 540 36.56 -16.82 5.86
N ASN A 541 35.75 -15.85 5.47
CA ASN A 541 35.87 -15.15 4.20
C ASN A 541 35.74 -13.63 4.37
N ASN A 542 36.56 -12.89 3.64
CA ASN A 542 36.38 -11.46 3.40
C ASN A 542 36.19 -11.18 1.92
N THR A 543 35.29 -10.24 1.58
CA THR A 543 34.98 -9.93 0.18
C THR A 543 34.72 -8.45 -0.01
N ASP A 544 35.39 -7.89 -1.03
CA ASP A 544 35.23 -6.51 -1.48
C ASP A 544 34.60 -6.43 -2.85
N TYR A 545 33.65 -5.53 -2.99
CA TYR A 545 33.08 -5.11 -4.28
C TYR A 545 33.25 -3.60 -4.46
N LEU A 546 33.93 -3.20 -5.54
CA LEU A 546 33.96 -1.83 -5.98
C LEU A 546 33.23 -1.70 -7.31
N THR A 547 32.16 -0.93 -7.32
CA THR A 547 31.31 -0.76 -8.50
C THR A 547 31.33 0.68 -8.96
N HIS A 548 31.78 0.92 -10.20
CA HIS A 548 31.66 2.18 -10.90
C HIS A 548 30.49 2.12 -11.87
N ARG A 549 29.60 3.10 -11.84
CA ARG A 549 28.47 3.21 -12.76
C ARG A 549 28.44 4.59 -13.38
N VAL A 550 28.51 4.68 -14.69
CA VAL A 550 28.47 5.93 -15.44
C VAL A 550 27.46 5.83 -16.57
N GLY A 551 26.71 6.90 -16.82
CA GLY A 551 25.80 6.85 -17.94
C GLY A 551 25.09 8.17 -18.25
N PRO A 552 24.76 8.40 -19.53
CA PRO A 552 23.88 9.45 -19.98
C PRO A 552 22.41 9.08 -19.81
N GLY A 553 21.58 10.11 -19.66
CA GLY A 553 20.13 9.97 -19.68
C GLY A 553 19.48 11.11 -20.44
N PHE A 554 18.27 10.87 -20.88
CA PHE A 554 17.41 11.86 -21.54
C PHE A 554 16.04 11.84 -20.88
N ARG A 555 15.50 13.03 -20.64
CA ARG A 555 14.15 13.22 -20.08
C ARG A 555 13.37 14.20 -20.95
N PHE A 556 12.10 13.89 -21.16
CA PHE A 556 11.14 14.75 -21.85
C PHE A 556 9.83 14.76 -21.07
N SER A 557 9.26 15.92 -20.82
CA SER A 557 7.97 16.06 -20.15
C SER A 557 7.16 17.20 -20.76
N LYS A 558 5.95 16.91 -21.24
CA LYS A 558 5.01 17.89 -21.80
C LYS A 558 3.57 17.39 -21.73
N ASP A 559 2.67 18.21 -21.19
CA ASP A 559 1.20 18.02 -21.27
C ASP A 559 0.77 16.59 -20.87
N GLY A 560 1.21 16.10 -19.70
CA GLY A 560 0.90 14.75 -19.21
C GLY A 560 1.63 13.62 -19.94
N LYS A 561 2.59 13.93 -20.79
CA LYS A 561 3.45 12.94 -21.47
C LYS A 561 4.86 13.09 -20.97
N SER A 562 5.42 12.02 -20.41
CA SER A 562 6.82 11.98 -19.98
C SER A 562 7.51 10.75 -20.56
N VAL A 563 8.77 10.94 -20.95
CA VAL A 563 9.67 9.87 -21.39
C VAL A 563 11.02 10.09 -20.73
N SER A 564 11.50 9.09 -20.04
CA SER A 564 12.84 9.05 -19.45
C SER A 564 13.58 7.84 -19.97
N ALA A 565 14.80 8.04 -20.46
CA ALA A 565 15.68 6.98 -20.93
C ALA A 565 17.07 7.16 -20.28
N GLN A 566 17.59 6.11 -19.71
CA GLN A 566 18.92 6.06 -19.08
C GLN A 566 19.69 4.88 -19.60
N LEU A 567 20.94 5.09 -19.99
CA LEU A 567 21.89 4.06 -20.34
C LEU A 567 23.08 4.13 -19.37
N ASN A 568 23.47 3.03 -18.75
CA ASN A 568 24.57 2.99 -17.81
C ASN A 568 25.56 1.89 -18.19
N TYR A 569 26.83 2.21 -18.15
CA TYR A 569 27.91 1.24 -18.09
C TYR A 569 28.30 1.02 -16.63
N GLN A 570 28.32 -0.22 -16.21
CA GLN A 570 28.70 -0.66 -14.87
C GLN A 570 29.95 -1.51 -14.96
N HIS A 571 30.98 -1.12 -14.20
CA HIS A 571 32.21 -1.90 -14.01
C HIS A 571 32.28 -2.31 -12.55
N VAL A 572 32.39 -3.62 -12.30
CA VAL A 572 32.51 -4.21 -10.97
C VAL A 572 33.86 -4.87 -10.85
N THR A 573 34.60 -4.51 -9.82
CA THR A 573 35.82 -5.21 -9.39
C THR A 573 35.47 -5.94 -8.09
N MET A 574 35.82 -7.22 -8.02
CA MET A 574 35.56 -8.08 -6.88
C MET A 574 36.87 -8.75 -6.47
N ASN A 575 37.21 -8.64 -5.19
CA ASN A 575 38.25 -9.38 -4.52
C ASN A 575 37.64 -10.24 -3.43
N SER A 576 38.21 -11.41 -3.18
CA SER A 576 37.81 -12.25 -2.07
C SER A 576 38.96 -13.11 -1.59
N ASP A 577 39.14 -13.11 -0.29
CA ASP A 577 40.14 -13.86 0.42
C ASP A 577 39.43 -14.81 1.40
N ARG A 578 39.80 -16.09 1.37
CA ARG A 578 39.41 -17.07 2.38
C ARG A 578 40.61 -17.36 3.26
N GLU A 579 40.44 -17.21 4.55
CA GLU A 579 41.49 -17.47 5.51
C GLU A 579 41.45 -18.89 6.08
N TYR A 580 40.27 -19.48 6.16
CA TYR A 580 40.03 -20.78 6.77
C TYR A 580 38.98 -21.58 5.95
N PRO A 581 39.12 -22.96 5.81
CA PRO A 581 40.09 -23.88 6.41
C PRO A 581 41.49 -23.81 5.77
N ALA A 582 41.59 -23.33 4.56
CA ALA A 582 42.85 -23.12 3.88
C ALA A 582 42.86 -21.73 3.25
N VAL A 583 44.00 -21.03 3.31
CA VAL A 583 44.16 -19.74 2.66
C VAL A 583 43.95 -19.87 1.15
N TYR A 584 42.98 -19.16 0.63
CA TYR A 584 42.69 -19.11 -0.79
C TYR A 584 42.33 -17.68 -1.21
N VAL A 585 43.14 -17.11 -2.08
CA VAL A 585 42.89 -15.76 -2.65
C VAL A 585 42.25 -15.93 -4.03
N LEU A 586 40.99 -15.59 -4.17
CA LEU A 586 40.31 -15.59 -5.45
C LEU A 586 40.97 -14.55 -6.38
N PRO A 587 41.42 -14.88 -7.60
CA PRO A 587 41.92 -13.90 -8.53
C PRO A 587 40.88 -12.79 -8.76
N THR A 588 41.34 -11.54 -8.71
CA THR A 588 40.46 -10.39 -8.91
C THR A 588 39.55 -10.55 -10.12
N LYS A 589 38.26 -10.48 -9.93
CA LYS A 589 37.24 -10.60 -10.99
C LYS A 589 36.77 -9.22 -11.43
N HIS A 590 36.65 -9.06 -12.74
CA HIS A 590 36.11 -7.85 -13.34
C HIS A 590 34.85 -8.18 -14.16
N PHE A 591 33.77 -7.45 -13.93
CA PHE A 591 32.53 -7.60 -14.66
C PHE A 591 32.10 -6.27 -15.28
N GLY A 592 32.05 -6.23 -16.63
CA GLY A 592 31.54 -5.09 -17.38
C GLY A 592 30.14 -5.36 -17.93
N ASN A 593 29.18 -4.49 -17.65
CA ASN A 593 27.80 -4.64 -18.11
C ASN A 593 27.20 -3.31 -18.52
N VAL A 594 26.35 -3.34 -19.54
CA VAL A 594 25.55 -2.18 -19.96
C VAL A 594 24.11 -2.41 -19.52
N THR A 595 23.56 -1.48 -18.75
CA THR A 595 22.17 -1.55 -18.30
C THR A 595 21.38 -0.37 -18.85
N TYR A 596 20.09 -0.56 -19.08
CA TYR A 596 19.20 0.51 -19.56
C TYR A 596 17.94 0.57 -18.70
N SER A 597 17.35 1.76 -18.65
CA SER A 597 16.03 2.00 -18.09
C SER A 597 15.29 3.00 -18.98
N VAL A 598 14.11 2.63 -19.44
CA VAL A 598 13.21 3.48 -20.22
C VAL A 598 11.86 3.47 -19.52
N THR A 599 11.35 4.65 -19.22
CA THR A 599 10.01 4.84 -18.68
C THR A 599 9.26 5.82 -19.58
N ALA A 600 8.05 5.48 -20.01
CA ALA A 600 7.19 6.38 -20.73
C ALA A 600 5.80 6.38 -20.07
N ARG A 601 5.32 7.56 -19.74
CA ARG A 601 3.96 7.84 -19.31
C ARG A 601 3.31 8.71 -20.34
N LEU A 602 2.20 8.26 -20.88
CA LEU A 602 1.50 8.91 -21.98
C LEU A 602 0.03 9.09 -21.59
N ASP A 603 -0.34 10.25 -21.09
CA ASP A 603 -1.72 10.65 -20.90
C ASP A 603 -2.27 11.07 -22.27
N LEU A 604 -2.93 10.12 -22.96
CA LEU A 604 -3.50 10.37 -24.29
C LEU A 604 -4.61 11.41 -24.21
N ASN A 605 -5.36 11.39 -23.14
CA ASN A 605 -6.35 12.37 -22.72
C ASN A 605 -6.69 12.14 -21.24
N ALA A 606 -7.56 12.96 -20.65
CA ALA A 606 -7.98 12.87 -19.25
C ALA A 606 -8.58 11.50 -18.84
N ARG A 607 -8.92 10.63 -19.79
CA ARG A 607 -9.54 9.31 -19.54
C ARG A 607 -8.61 8.13 -19.84
N ASN A 608 -7.58 8.32 -20.65
CA ASN A 608 -6.75 7.22 -21.17
C ASN A 608 -5.27 7.49 -20.86
N GLN A 609 -4.65 6.57 -20.15
CA GLN A 609 -3.25 6.62 -19.75
C GLN A 609 -2.53 5.34 -20.15
N ILE A 610 -1.33 5.47 -20.71
CA ILE A 610 -0.42 4.36 -20.99
C ILE A 610 0.85 4.57 -20.17
N HIS A 611 1.30 3.52 -19.49
CA HIS A 611 2.56 3.50 -18.79
C HIS A 611 3.40 2.32 -19.30
N ILE A 612 4.60 2.62 -19.78
CA ILE A 612 5.57 1.64 -20.26
C ILE A 612 6.85 1.79 -19.45
N ARG A 613 7.34 0.68 -18.93
CA ARG A 613 8.65 0.63 -18.28
C ARG A 613 9.43 -0.56 -18.85
N ALA A 614 10.63 -0.29 -19.37
CA ALA A 614 11.56 -1.31 -19.80
C ALA A 614 12.90 -1.07 -19.12
N ASN A 615 13.43 -2.07 -18.45
CA ASN A 615 14.71 -1.93 -17.77
C ASN A 615 15.49 -3.24 -17.78
N SER A 616 16.80 -3.11 -17.61
CA SER A 616 17.69 -4.25 -17.39
C SER A 616 18.44 -4.10 -16.07
N SER A 617 18.79 -5.24 -15.49
CA SER A 617 19.61 -5.33 -14.29
C SER A 617 20.55 -6.54 -14.39
N THR A 618 21.69 -6.45 -13.71
CA THR A 618 22.65 -7.56 -13.58
C THR A 618 22.73 -8.01 -12.13
N ALA A 619 22.94 -9.31 -11.92
CA ALA A 619 23.32 -9.88 -10.64
C ALA A 619 24.64 -10.61 -10.79
N ASN A 620 25.64 -10.20 -10.02
CA ASN A 620 26.94 -10.85 -10.02
C ASN A 620 26.84 -12.20 -9.27
N PRO A 621 27.67 -13.20 -9.63
CA PRO A 621 27.81 -14.39 -8.80
C PRO A 621 28.28 -14.02 -7.39
N SER A 622 27.82 -14.75 -6.40
CA SER A 622 28.35 -14.62 -5.03
C SER A 622 29.75 -15.21 -4.92
N VAL A 623 30.47 -14.85 -3.87
CA VAL A 623 31.80 -15.41 -3.58
C VAL A 623 31.74 -16.92 -3.46
N GLN A 624 30.84 -17.43 -2.64
CA GLN A 624 30.65 -18.87 -2.47
C GLN A 624 30.41 -19.59 -3.80
N GLN A 625 29.69 -18.97 -4.74
CA GLN A 625 29.48 -19.53 -6.08
C GLN A 625 30.74 -19.52 -6.94
N LEU A 626 31.68 -18.60 -6.70
CA LEU A 626 32.90 -18.43 -7.49
C LEU A 626 34.14 -19.16 -6.91
N GLN A 627 34.12 -19.48 -5.63
CA GLN A 627 35.20 -20.23 -5.00
C GLN A 627 35.25 -21.65 -5.55
N ASP A 628 36.40 -22.04 -6.09
CA ASP A 628 36.59 -23.41 -6.59
C ASP A 628 36.89 -24.36 -5.41
N VAL A 629 35.90 -24.54 -4.58
CA VAL A 629 35.98 -25.35 -3.37
C VAL A 629 34.67 -26.11 -3.21
N VAL A 630 34.81 -27.32 -2.71
CA VAL A 630 33.69 -28.17 -2.31
C VAL A 630 33.44 -27.97 -0.82
N ASP A 631 32.23 -27.60 -0.46
CA ASP A 631 31.77 -27.50 0.91
C ASP A 631 31.02 -28.79 1.26
N ILE A 632 31.62 -29.60 2.14
CA ILE A 632 31.06 -30.84 2.65
C ILE A 632 30.53 -30.70 4.08
N SER A 633 30.40 -29.43 4.58
CA SER A 633 29.91 -29.10 5.91
C SER A 633 28.53 -29.67 6.23
N ASN A 634 27.77 -30.04 5.22
CA ASN A 634 26.55 -30.80 5.34
C ASN A 634 26.58 -31.98 4.38
N VAL A 635 26.85 -33.19 4.88
CA VAL A 635 26.95 -34.41 4.08
C VAL A 635 25.70 -34.74 3.28
N ASN A 636 24.54 -34.22 3.72
CA ASN A 636 23.28 -34.34 2.98
C ASN A 636 23.08 -33.23 1.94
N ASN A 637 23.89 -32.17 1.94
CA ASN A 637 23.80 -31.07 1.00
C ASN A 637 25.18 -30.50 0.67
N VAL A 638 25.95 -31.28 -0.05
CA VAL A 638 27.30 -30.91 -0.52
C VAL A 638 27.19 -29.86 -1.62
N THR A 639 28.00 -28.82 -1.55
CA THR A 639 27.99 -27.74 -2.56
C THR A 639 29.39 -27.47 -3.09
N ALA A 640 29.48 -27.10 -4.35
CA ALA A 640 30.73 -26.68 -4.96
C ALA A 640 30.57 -25.34 -5.66
N GLY A 641 31.62 -24.53 -5.69
CA GLY A 641 31.63 -23.31 -6.48
C GLY A 641 32.04 -23.53 -7.94
N ASN A 642 31.97 -22.48 -8.74
CA ASN A 642 32.35 -22.47 -10.16
C ASN A 642 32.98 -21.11 -10.52
N PRO A 643 34.31 -21.02 -10.64
CA PRO A 643 35.01 -19.78 -10.92
C PRO A 643 34.74 -19.19 -12.32
N HIS A 644 34.11 -19.97 -13.22
CA HIS A 644 33.79 -19.55 -14.58
C HIS A 644 32.42 -18.88 -14.73
N LEU A 645 31.67 -18.66 -13.64
CA LEU A 645 30.38 -18.02 -13.68
C LEU A 645 30.46 -16.59 -14.20
N LYS A 646 29.45 -16.22 -14.99
CA LYS A 646 29.24 -14.88 -15.50
C LYS A 646 28.02 -14.25 -14.83
N PRO A 647 27.97 -12.92 -14.69
CA PRO A 647 26.80 -12.25 -14.17
C PRO A 647 25.53 -12.62 -14.95
N SER A 648 24.45 -12.85 -14.23
CA SER A 648 23.14 -13.01 -14.83
C SER A 648 22.59 -11.66 -15.29
N TYR A 649 21.83 -11.63 -16.37
CA TYR A 649 21.30 -10.42 -16.96
C TYR A 649 19.80 -10.54 -17.16
N THR A 650 19.05 -9.68 -16.49
CA THR A 650 17.59 -9.69 -16.51
C THR A 650 17.05 -8.49 -17.28
N HIS A 651 16.24 -8.74 -18.28
CA HIS A 651 15.45 -7.73 -18.99
C HIS A 651 14.01 -7.79 -18.52
N ARG A 652 13.40 -6.66 -18.25
CA ARG A 652 11.98 -6.54 -17.84
C ARG A 652 11.28 -5.51 -18.70
N ILE A 653 10.04 -5.80 -19.06
CA ILE A 653 9.12 -4.87 -19.70
C ILE A 653 7.78 -4.93 -18.98
N ASN A 654 7.22 -3.77 -18.68
CA ASN A 654 5.91 -3.62 -18.09
C ASN A 654 5.12 -2.62 -18.94
N LEU A 655 3.94 -3.02 -19.39
CA LEU A 655 3.00 -2.18 -20.11
C LEU A 655 1.69 -2.15 -19.33
N ARG A 656 1.16 -0.97 -19.09
CA ARG A 656 -0.16 -0.80 -18.50
C ARG A 656 -0.94 0.25 -19.31
N TYR A 657 -2.18 -0.07 -19.59
CA TYR A 657 -3.17 0.87 -20.12
C TYR A 657 -4.33 0.96 -19.13
N THR A 658 -4.69 2.18 -18.76
CA THR A 658 -5.84 2.46 -17.89
C THR A 658 -6.78 3.42 -18.59
N ARG A 659 -8.07 3.08 -18.60
CA ARG A 659 -9.15 3.94 -19.05
C ARG A 659 -10.17 4.14 -17.94
N THR A 660 -10.36 5.39 -17.51
CA THR A 660 -11.34 5.77 -16.48
C THR A 660 -12.41 6.67 -17.09
N SER A 661 -13.69 6.30 -16.92
CA SER A 661 -14.82 7.15 -17.27
C SER A 661 -15.48 7.68 -16.01
N VAL A 662 -15.26 8.94 -15.70
CA VAL A 662 -15.82 9.62 -14.53
C VAL A 662 -17.36 9.63 -14.56
N GLU A 663 -17.96 9.92 -15.71
CA GLU A 663 -19.42 9.99 -15.90
C GLU A 663 -20.12 8.64 -15.61
N LYS A 664 -19.48 7.54 -16.05
CA LYS A 664 -20.02 6.18 -15.89
C LYS A 664 -19.54 5.51 -14.59
N GLY A 665 -18.52 6.06 -13.92
CA GLY A 665 -17.86 5.45 -12.77
C GLY A 665 -17.14 4.13 -13.11
N THR A 666 -16.61 4.01 -14.35
CA THR A 666 -16.02 2.76 -14.82
C THR A 666 -14.53 2.87 -15.01
N THR A 667 -13.80 1.81 -14.70
CA THR A 667 -12.35 1.71 -14.93
C THR A 667 -12.03 0.41 -15.66
N VAL A 668 -11.29 0.50 -16.75
CA VAL A 668 -10.67 -0.64 -17.45
C VAL A 668 -9.17 -0.55 -17.26
N THR A 669 -8.55 -1.63 -16.84
CA THR A 669 -7.09 -1.73 -16.75
C THR A 669 -6.63 -2.95 -17.55
N PHE A 670 -5.66 -2.75 -18.42
CA PHE A 670 -4.91 -3.80 -19.10
C PHE A 670 -3.46 -3.72 -18.66
N HIS A 671 -2.85 -4.86 -18.38
CA HIS A 671 -1.41 -4.95 -18.08
C HIS A 671 -0.77 -6.11 -18.83
N LEU A 672 0.49 -5.93 -19.21
CA LEU A 672 1.36 -6.95 -19.77
C LEU A 672 2.75 -6.78 -19.21
N ASN A 673 3.27 -7.82 -18.58
CA ASN A 673 4.60 -7.86 -18.02
C ASN A 673 5.41 -8.98 -18.69
N GLY A 674 6.67 -8.72 -18.90
CA GLY A 674 7.59 -9.71 -19.44
C GLY A 674 8.95 -9.62 -18.77
N SER A 675 9.56 -10.75 -18.48
CA SER A 675 10.97 -10.82 -18.07
C SER A 675 11.69 -11.95 -18.77
N LYS A 676 12.96 -11.70 -19.07
CA LYS A 676 13.88 -12.67 -19.64
C LYS A 676 15.21 -12.63 -18.91
N ASN A 677 15.64 -13.76 -18.37
CA ASN A 677 16.94 -13.89 -17.74
C ASN A 677 17.91 -14.59 -18.72
N GLN A 678 19.01 -13.92 -18.97
CA GLN A 678 20.14 -14.47 -19.73
C GLN A 678 21.24 -14.84 -18.74
N ARG A 679 21.87 -16.01 -18.97
CA ARG A 679 22.96 -16.49 -18.10
C ARG A 679 22.54 -16.55 -16.63
N GLN A 680 21.29 -16.96 -16.36
CA GLN A 680 20.86 -17.18 -14.99
C GLN A 680 21.77 -18.19 -14.32
N ILE A 681 22.19 -17.91 -13.11
CA ILE A 681 22.90 -18.87 -12.28
C ILE A 681 21.85 -19.80 -11.70
N VAL A 682 21.97 -21.09 -11.98
CA VAL A 682 21.14 -22.17 -11.46
C VAL A 682 22.04 -23.26 -10.95
N ASP A 683 21.57 -24.07 -9.99
CA ASP A 683 22.32 -25.21 -9.52
C ASP A 683 22.14 -26.42 -10.47
N SER A 684 23.25 -27.01 -10.87
CA SER A 684 23.30 -28.38 -11.38
C SER A 684 23.27 -29.30 -10.17
N VAL A 685 22.20 -30.05 -10.01
CA VAL A 685 21.97 -30.88 -8.83
C VAL A 685 22.17 -32.35 -9.20
N VAL A 686 22.93 -33.07 -8.38
CA VAL A 686 22.97 -34.53 -8.36
C VAL A 686 22.32 -34.97 -7.07
N MET A 687 21.33 -35.83 -7.15
CA MET A 687 20.61 -36.39 -5.99
C MET A 687 20.03 -37.76 -6.38
N ASN A 688 19.71 -38.56 -5.38
CA ASN A 688 19.23 -39.91 -5.59
C ASN A 688 20.18 -40.70 -6.54
N THR A 689 21.48 -40.55 -6.34
CA THR A 689 22.54 -41.22 -7.12
C THR A 689 23.53 -41.80 -6.13
N PRO A 690 23.25 -42.99 -5.60
CA PRO A 690 24.09 -43.64 -4.60
C PRO A 690 25.53 -43.86 -5.10
N GLY A 691 26.48 -43.65 -4.22
CA GLY A 691 27.88 -43.84 -4.57
C GLY A 691 28.47 -42.76 -5.50
N TYR A 692 27.77 -41.64 -5.72
CA TYR A 692 28.33 -40.51 -6.46
C TYR A 692 29.53 -39.93 -5.73
N GLU A 693 30.70 -40.03 -6.33
CA GLU A 693 31.96 -39.54 -5.79
C GLU A 693 32.12 -38.03 -6.05
N VAL A 694 32.44 -37.28 -5.01
CA VAL A 694 32.69 -35.85 -5.07
C VAL A 694 34.19 -35.61 -4.85
N PHE A 695 34.82 -35.00 -5.86
CA PHE A 695 36.25 -34.73 -5.89
C PHE A 695 36.56 -33.27 -5.64
N SER A 696 37.70 -33.00 -5.00
CA SER A 696 38.29 -31.66 -4.92
C SER A 696 38.69 -31.17 -6.33
N PRO A 697 38.93 -29.88 -6.55
CA PRO A 697 39.46 -29.34 -7.78
C PRO A 697 40.80 -29.98 -8.18
N ASP A 698 41.56 -30.44 -7.23
CA ASP A 698 42.87 -31.11 -7.44
C ASP A 698 42.75 -32.61 -7.70
N GLY A 699 41.51 -33.15 -7.71
CA GLY A 699 41.22 -34.56 -8.04
C GLY A 699 41.28 -35.52 -6.87
N GLU A 700 41.34 -35.04 -5.64
CA GLU A 700 41.25 -35.84 -4.42
C GLU A 700 39.79 -36.18 -4.10
N LEU A 701 39.48 -37.41 -3.75
CA LEU A 701 38.15 -37.84 -3.32
C LEU A 701 37.85 -37.24 -1.94
N LEU A 702 36.85 -36.36 -1.86
CA LEU A 702 36.44 -35.68 -0.63
C LEU A 702 35.37 -36.46 0.12
N THR A 703 34.36 -36.92 -0.62
CA THR A 703 33.24 -37.65 -0.05
C THR A 703 32.48 -38.42 -1.10
N THR A 704 31.72 -39.40 -0.67
CA THR A 704 30.72 -40.09 -1.47
C THR A 704 29.35 -39.71 -0.97
N LEU A 705 28.44 -39.32 -1.87
CA LEU A 705 27.10 -38.91 -1.47
C LEU A 705 26.40 -40.07 -0.76
N SER A 706 25.88 -39.78 0.41
CA SER A 706 24.92 -40.64 1.08
C SER A 706 23.66 -40.84 0.24
N PRO A 707 22.85 -41.86 0.46
CA PRO A 707 21.61 -42.12 -0.27
C PRO A 707 20.67 -40.91 -0.31
N MET A 708 20.61 -40.13 0.78
CA MET A 708 19.80 -38.91 0.89
C MET A 708 20.59 -37.65 0.52
N GLY A 709 21.86 -37.81 0.14
CA GLY A 709 22.76 -36.71 -0.17
C GLY A 709 22.42 -36.03 -1.49
N ARG A 710 22.70 -34.77 -1.53
CA ARG A 710 22.59 -33.93 -2.69
C ARG A 710 23.92 -33.20 -2.91
N PHE A 711 24.41 -33.24 -4.15
CA PHE A 711 25.51 -32.39 -4.59
C PHE A 711 25.00 -31.30 -5.51
N SER A 712 25.38 -30.05 -5.31
CA SER A 712 25.00 -28.95 -6.16
C SER A 712 26.17 -28.06 -6.56
N LYS A 713 26.25 -27.73 -7.88
CA LYS A 713 27.25 -26.83 -8.46
C LYS A 713 26.58 -25.77 -9.31
N PRO A 714 26.83 -24.45 -9.08
CA PRO A 714 26.19 -23.39 -9.83
C PRO A 714 26.74 -23.32 -11.26
N VAL A 715 25.82 -23.15 -12.23
CA VAL A 715 26.14 -23.01 -13.66
C VAL A 715 25.29 -21.89 -14.28
N ASN A 716 25.78 -21.26 -15.35
CA ASN A 716 25.01 -20.29 -16.09
C ASN A 716 24.09 -20.99 -17.10
N MET A 717 22.80 -20.79 -17.00
CA MET A 717 21.81 -21.28 -17.96
C MET A 717 21.01 -20.14 -18.58
N SER A 718 20.53 -20.38 -19.80
CA SER A 718 19.55 -19.50 -20.47
C SER A 718 18.22 -20.23 -20.64
N GLY A 719 17.17 -19.50 -20.98
CA GLY A 719 15.83 -20.09 -21.16
C GLY A 719 14.87 -19.83 -20.02
N ASN A 720 15.20 -18.93 -19.10
CA ASN A 720 14.26 -18.43 -18.10
C ASN A 720 13.46 -17.25 -18.66
N TRP A 721 12.15 -17.44 -18.73
CA TRP A 721 11.19 -16.47 -19.25
C TRP A 721 9.99 -16.40 -18.32
N ARG A 722 9.42 -15.21 -18.20
CA ARG A 722 8.14 -15.04 -17.55
C ARG A 722 7.35 -13.97 -18.28
N TYR A 723 6.12 -14.30 -18.64
CA TYR A 723 5.14 -13.37 -19.20
C TYR A 723 3.85 -13.48 -18.41
N ASP A 724 3.28 -12.37 -18.04
CA ASP A 724 1.96 -12.31 -17.43
C ASP A 724 1.18 -11.11 -17.98
N GLY A 725 -0.11 -11.27 -18.11
CA GLY A 725 -0.99 -10.23 -18.60
C GLY A 725 -2.42 -10.44 -18.14
N GLY A 726 -3.15 -9.35 -18.10
CA GLY A 726 -4.54 -9.41 -17.66
C GLY A 726 -5.32 -8.15 -18.00
N VAL A 727 -6.64 -8.29 -17.90
CA VAL A 727 -7.60 -7.22 -18.06
C VAL A 727 -8.55 -7.22 -16.86
N SER A 728 -8.89 -6.04 -16.37
CA SER A 728 -9.92 -5.87 -15.35
C SER A 728 -10.88 -4.76 -15.75
N TYR A 729 -12.15 -4.96 -15.48
CA TYR A 729 -13.22 -3.99 -15.70
C TYR A 729 -14.04 -3.83 -14.43
N ALA A 730 -13.99 -2.65 -13.85
CA ALA A 730 -14.78 -2.27 -12.67
C ALA A 730 -15.87 -1.27 -13.06
N PHE A 731 -17.11 -1.52 -12.64
CA PHE A 731 -18.26 -0.68 -12.98
C PHE A 731 -19.36 -0.76 -11.92
N PRO A 732 -20.15 0.32 -11.73
CA PRO A 732 -21.31 0.32 -10.85
C PRO A 732 -22.51 -0.34 -11.53
N VAL A 733 -23.19 -1.21 -10.83
CA VAL A 733 -24.47 -1.81 -11.23
C VAL A 733 -25.58 -1.05 -10.50
N LYS A 734 -26.10 -0.01 -11.14
CA LYS A 734 -26.98 1.00 -10.50
C LYS A 734 -28.26 0.42 -9.93
N PHE A 735 -28.90 -0.56 -10.60
CA PHE A 735 -30.19 -1.10 -10.19
C PHE A 735 -30.14 -1.93 -8.88
N ILE A 736 -28.96 -2.47 -8.53
CA ILE A 736 -28.74 -3.18 -7.24
C ILE A 736 -27.87 -2.36 -6.28
N GLY A 737 -27.38 -1.17 -6.70
CA GLY A 737 -26.54 -0.32 -5.89
C GLY A 737 -25.18 -0.94 -5.52
N CYS A 738 -24.62 -1.80 -6.36
CA CYS A 738 -23.36 -2.48 -6.10
C CYS A 738 -22.29 -2.07 -7.11
N ASN A 739 -21.02 -2.27 -6.73
CA ASN A 739 -19.89 -2.18 -7.64
C ASN A 739 -19.48 -3.61 -8.05
N LEU A 740 -19.30 -3.84 -9.34
CA LEU A 740 -18.84 -5.11 -9.89
C LEU A 740 -17.46 -4.95 -10.50
N THR A 741 -16.58 -5.90 -10.22
CA THR A 741 -15.28 -6.03 -10.88
C THR A 741 -15.19 -7.40 -11.52
N VAL A 742 -14.87 -7.45 -12.80
CA VAL A 742 -14.56 -8.67 -13.55
C VAL A 742 -13.13 -8.57 -14.04
N ALA A 743 -12.34 -9.60 -13.82
CA ALA A 743 -10.96 -9.63 -14.30
C ALA A 743 -10.58 -11.02 -14.83
N GLY A 744 -9.72 -11.02 -15.83
CA GLY A 744 -9.08 -12.22 -16.37
C GLY A 744 -7.59 -11.98 -16.50
N SER A 745 -6.78 -12.96 -16.16
CA SER A 745 -5.33 -12.91 -16.31
C SER A 745 -4.76 -14.27 -16.71
N GLY A 746 -3.60 -14.24 -17.35
CA GLY A 746 -2.84 -15.43 -17.67
C GLY A 746 -1.36 -15.21 -17.48
N SER A 747 -0.62 -16.27 -17.16
CA SER A 747 0.82 -16.23 -17.09
C SER A 747 1.45 -17.45 -17.77
N TYR A 748 2.63 -17.24 -18.29
CA TYR A 748 3.52 -18.28 -18.75
C TYR A 748 4.92 -18.03 -18.19
N SER A 749 5.50 -19.01 -17.55
CA SER A 749 6.91 -18.98 -17.17
C SER A 749 7.61 -20.30 -17.52
N GLN A 750 8.87 -20.18 -17.86
CA GLN A 750 9.77 -21.30 -18.09
C GLN A 750 11.02 -21.12 -17.23
N SER A 751 11.39 -22.15 -16.50
CA SER A 751 12.59 -22.15 -15.66
C SER A 751 13.46 -23.35 -16.01
N PRO A 752 14.75 -23.13 -16.31
CA PRO A 752 15.70 -24.21 -16.55
C PRO A 752 16.19 -24.83 -15.24
N SER A 753 16.47 -26.11 -15.24
CA SER A 753 17.16 -26.86 -14.18
C SER A 753 18.02 -27.95 -14.74
N ILE A 754 19.02 -28.40 -13.98
CA ILE A 754 19.81 -29.59 -14.30
C ILE A 754 19.70 -30.55 -13.13
N LEU A 755 19.22 -31.74 -13.39
CA LEU A 755 19.14 -32.82 -12.42
C LEU A 755 19.84 -34.05 -12.95
N ASN A 756 20.85 -34.55 -12.22
CA ASN A 756 21.66 -35.69 -12.60
C ASN A 756 22.22 -35.62 -14.06
N GLY A 757 22.72 -34.44 -14.43
CA GLY A 757 23.22 -34.15 -15.78
C GLY A 757 22.13 -33.90 -16.84
N VAL A 758 20.86 -34.13 -16.53
CA VAL A 758 19.75 -33.96 -17.47
C VAL A 758 19.21 -32.53 -17.41
N VAL A 759 19.22 -31.84 -18.54
CA VAL A 759 18.65 -30.51 -18.66
C VAL A 759 17.13 -30.60 -18.77
N ASN A 760 16.44 -30.00 -17.85
CA ASN A 760 14.98 -29.89 -17.81
C ASN A 760 14.50 -28.43 -17.91
N TYR A 761 13.36 -28.23 -18.56
CA TYR A 761 12.62 -26.94 -18.55
C TYR A 761 11.24 -27.17 -17.94
N SER A 762 11.03 -26.59 -16.79
CA SER A 762 9.71 -26.56 -16.16
C SER A 762 8.90 -25.38 -16.73
N LYS A 763 7.76 -25.68 -17.35
CA LYS A 763 6.86 -24.72 -17.99
C LYS A 763 5.59 -24.58 -17.15
N TYR A 764 5.37 -23.39 -16.61
CA TYR A 764 4.21 -23.06 -15.79
C TYR A 764 3.24 -22.23 -16.61
N ARG A 765 1.98 -22.64 -16.67
CA ARG A 765 0.89 -21.92 -17.31
C ARG A 765 -0.20 -21.69 -16.29
N THR A 766 -0.64 -20.47 -16.15
CA THR A 766 -1.78 -20.15 -15.28
C THR A 766 -2.80 -19.32 -16.03
N ALA A 767 -4.07 -19.53 -15.71
CA ALA A 767 -5.16 -18.69 -16.15
C ALA A 767 -6.08 -18.44 -14.94
N ALA A 768 -6.45 -17.18 -14.71
CA ALA A 768 -7.32 -16.82 -13.61
C ALA A 768 -8.49 -15.97 -14.10
N ALA A 769 -9.68 -16.23 -13.54
CA ALA A 769 -10.88 -15.43 -13.71
C ALA A 769 -11.39 -15.00 -12.34
N LEU A 770 -11.68 -13.71 -12.20
CA LEU A 770 -12.15 -13.10 -10.94
C LEU A 770 -13.44 -12.34 -11.18
N VAL A 771 -14.40 -12.53 -10.27
CA VAL A 771 -15.60 -11.72 -10.15
C VAL A 771 -15.73 -11.26 -8.70
N ALA A 772 -15.82 -9.95 -8.50
CA ALA A 772 -16.00 -9.36 -7.19
C ALA A 772 -17.17 -8.38 -7.19
N VAL A 773 -18.04 -8.49 -6.18
CA VAL A 773 -19.20 -7.63 -5.97
C VAL A 773 -19.09 -6.99 -4.59
N GLY A 774 -19.22 -5.67 -4.52
CA GLY A 774 -19.26 -4.92 -3.26
C GLY A 774 -20.50 -4.03 -3.20
N SER A 775 -21.16 -4.01 -2.06
CA SER A 775 -22.33 -3.14 -1.82
C SER A 775 -21.94 -1.66 -1.83
N ASN A 776 -22.86 -0.79 -2.30
CA ASN A 776 -22.70 0.66 -2.25
C ASN A 776 -24.06 1.38 -2.23
N PHE A 777 -25.06 0.81 -1.52
CA PHE A 777 -26.43 1.31 -1.48
C PHE A 777 -26.87 1.76 -0.09
N SER A 778 -26.21 1.32 0.96
CA SER A 778 -26.62 1.56 2.33
C SER A 778 -25.43 1.91 3.22
N ASP A 779 -25.67 2.74 4.23
CA ASP A 779 -24.78 3.00 5.36
C ASP A 779 -25.06 2.11 6.57
N HIS A 780 -26.03 1.19 6.44
CA HIS A 780 -26.40 0.23 7.47
C HIS A 780 -26.08 -1.21 7.09
N VAL A 781 -25.93 -1.51 5.81
CA VAL A 781 -25.65 -2.84 5.29
C VAL A 781 -24.44 -2.76 4.38
N ASP A 782 -23.44 -3.52 4.68
CA ASP A 782 -22.24 -3.69 3.88
C ASP A 782 -21.99 -5.17 3.61
N PHE A 783 -21.65 -5.51 2.37
CA PHE A 783 -21.20 -6.85 2.01
C PHE A 783 -20.25 -6.83 0.83
N SER A 784 -19.39 -7.84 0.78
CA SER A 784 -18.60 -8.14 -0.40
C SER A 784 -18.66 -9.65 -0.72
N VAL A 785 -18.54 -9.98 -1.99
CA VAL A 785 -18.41 -11.37 -2.46
C VAL A 785 -17.33 -11.40 -3.54
N LEU A 786 -16.40 -12.32 -3.41
CA LEU A 786 -15.31 -12.55 -4.33
C LEU A 786 -15.32 -14.02 -4.78
N TYR A 787 -15.32 -14.24 -6.08
CA TYR A 787 -15.05 -15.55 -6.67
C TYR A 787 -13.81 -15.48 -7.55
N LEU A 788 -12.89 -16.42 -7.34
CA LEU A 788 -11.66 -16.58 -8.11
C LEU A 788 -11.54 -18.03 -8.57
N ALA A 789 -11.43 -18.24 -9.86
CA ALA A 789 -11.04 -19.52 -10.43
C ALA A 789 -9.61 -19.40 -10.96
N ASN A 790 -8.72 -20.28 -10.56
CA ASN A 790 -7.31 -20.25 -10.92
C ASN A 790 -6.90 -21.63 -11.48
N TYR A 791 -6.68 -21.70 -12.78
CA TYR A 791 -6.18 -22.87 -13.47
C TYR A 791 -4.65 -22.86 -13.47
N ASN A 792 -4.05 -24.00 -13.16
CA ASN A 792 -2.61 -24.19 -13.10
C ASN A 792 -2.21 -25.44 -13.87
N ASN A 793 -1.20 -25.31 -14.72
CA ASN A 793 -0.62 -26.41 -15.47
C ASN A 793 0.91 -26.30 -15.42
N VAL A 794 1.56 -27.34 -14.98
CA VAL A 794 3.02 -27.47 -14.93
C VAL A 794 3.44 -28.64 -15.82
N ILE A 795 4.37 -28.40 -16.71
CA ILE A 795 4.90 -29.42 -17.62
C ILE A 795 6.43 -29.40 -17.51
N ASN A 796 7.01 -30.56 -17.28
CA ASN A 796 8.46 -30.79 -17.29
C ASN A 796 8.87 -31.49 -18.56
N THR A 797 9.97 -31.05 -19.19
CA THR A 797 10.39 -31.60 -20.50
C THR A 797 11.06 -32.96 -20.41
N LYS A 798 11.65 -33.27 -19.27
CA LYS A 798 12.52 -34.48 -19.09
C LYS A 798 12.28 -35.21 -17.78
N LEU A 799 11.51 -34.66 -16.85
CA LEU A 799 11.20 -35.32 -15.58
C LEU A 799 9.85 -36.01 -15.68
N THR A 800 9.77 -37.25 -15.28
CA THR A 800 8.52 -38.01 -15.19
C THR A 800 7.78 -37.69 -13.89
N ARG A 801 6.45 -37.83 -13.91
CA ARG A 801 5.56 -37.47 -12.79
C ARG A 801 5.61 -35.99 -12.37
N GLY A 802 6.36 -35.14 -13.11
CA GLY A 802 6.48 -33.72 -12.86
C GLY A 802 5.34 -32.87 -13.47
N ASP A 803 4.51 -33.47 -14.31
CA ASP A 803 3.37 -32.78 -14.92
C ASP A 803 2.20 -32.75 -13.95
N ASN A 804 1.71 -31.55 -13.72
CA ASN A 804 0.63 -31.30 -12.78
C ASN A 804 -0.39 -30.35 -13.39
N GLU A 805 -1.68 -30.70 -13.25
CA GLU A 805 -2.78 -29.91 -13.78
C GLU A 805 -3.91 -29.88 -12.75
N TYR A 806 -4.31 -28.69 -12.31
CA TYR A 806 -5.39 -28.53 -11.35
C TYR A 806 -6.07 -27.18 -11.50
N ILE A 807 -7.27 -27.10 -10.96
CA ILE A 807 -8.01 -25.86 -10.82
C ILE A 807 -8.30 -25.61 -9.33
N GLN A 808 -8.11 -24.37 -8.92
CA GLN A 808 -8.48 -23.89 -7.60
C GLN A 808 -9.66 -22.96 -7.72
N HIS A 809 -10.72 -23.22 -6.95
CA HIS A 809 -11.85 -22.33 -6.78
C HIS A 809 -11.79 -21.71 -5.41
N PHE A 810 -11.82 -20.40 -5.37
CA PHE A 810 -11.87 -19.63 -4.12
C PHE A 810 -13.11 -18.76 -4.14
N LEU A 811 -13.99 -18.95 -3.18
CA LEU A 811 -15.17 -18.13 -2.94
C LEU A 811 -15.05 -17.54 -1.54
N ALA A 812 -15.10 -16.22 -1.44
CA ALA A 812 -15.14 -15.53 -0.16
C ALA A 812 -16.25 -14.49 -0.15
N GLY A 813 -16.87 -14.31 1.00
CA GLY A 813 -17.88 -13.29 1.20
C GLY A 813 -17.85 -12.79 2.64
N ASP A 814 -18.04 -11.50 2.81
CA ASP A 814 -18.23 -10.88 4.11
C ASP A 814 -19.48 -10.01 4.10
N PHE A 815 -20.09 -9.87 5.26
CA PHE A 815 -21.19 -8.95 5.47
C PHE A 815 -21.15 -8.32 6.85
N ARG A 816 -21.69 -7.12 6.94
CA ARG A 816 -21.93 -6.42 8.19
C ARG A 816 -23.22 -5.59 8.12
N VAL A 817 -24.08 -5.77 9.10
CA VAL A 817 -25.33 -5.03 9.26
C VAL A 817 -25.30 -4.28 10.57
N VAL A 818 -25.66 -2.99 10.55
CA VAL A 818 -25.75 -2.14 11.73
C VAL A 818 -27.15 -1.54 11.77
N THR A 819 -27.97 -1.96 12.71
CA THR A 819 -29.35 -1.43 12.85
C THR A 819 -29.36 -0.06 13.49
N GLY A 820 -30.42 0.71 13.26
CA GLY A 820 -30.60 2.04 13.86
C GLY A 820 -30.57 2.06 15.40
N PHE A 821 -31.04 0.98 16.04
CA PHE A 821 -31.04 0.84 17.49
C PHE A 821 -29.73 0.27 18.07
N GLY A 822 -28.76 -0.10 17.21
CA GLY A 822 -27.42 -0.45 17.64
C GLY A 822 -27.07 -1.94 17.61
N LEU A 823 -27.96 -2.83 17.18
CA LEU A 823 -27.62 -4.24 16.94
C LEU A 823 -26.68 -4.32 15.74
N THR A 824 -25.60 -5.09 15.86
CA THR A 824 -24.67 -5.39 14.78
C THR A 824 -24.62 -6.89 14.51
N LEU A 825 -24.67 -7.26 13.24
CA LEU A 825 -24.46 -8.62 12.76
C LEU A 825 -23.33 -8.58 11.76
N SER A 826 -22.35 -9.44 11.88
CA SER A 826 -21.27 -9.57 10.89
C SER A 826 -20.88 -11.03 10.74
N GLY A 827 -20.37 -11.36 9.56
CA GLY A 827 -19.83 -12.68 9.29
C GLY A 827 -19.00 -12.63 8.02
N ASP A 828 -18.10 -13.58 7.94
CA ASP A 828 -17.31 -13.87 6.74
C ASP A 828 -17.24 -15.37 6.54
N CYS A 829 -17.32 -15.78 5.28
CA CYS A 829 -17.17 -17.17 4.88
C CYS A 829 -16.18 -17.25 3.73
N ARG A 830 -15.35 -18.29 3.75
CA ARG A 830 -14.45 -18.61 2.66
C ARG A 830 -14.55 -20.10 2.34
N TYR A 831 -14.59 -20.40 1.05
CA TYR A 831 -14.52 -21.75 0.51
C TYR A 831 -13.36 -21.82 -0.46
N ASN A 832 -12.45 -22.74 -0.23
CA ASN A 832 -11.29 -22.99 -1.05
C ASN A 832 -11.32 -24.45 -1.49
N TYR A 833 -11.37 -24.72 -2.79
CA TYR A 833 -11.45 -26.04 -3.36
C TYR A 833 -10.37 -26.26 -4.41
N PHE A 834 -9.52 -27.24 -4.18
CA PHE A 834 -8.53 -27.73 -5.13
C PHE A 834 -9.06 -28.96 -5.82
N LYS A 835 -9.07 -28.96 -7.14
CA LYS A 835 -9.48 -30.07 -7.98
C LYS A 835 -8.36 -30.46 -8.93
N GLY A 836 -7.84 -31.69 -8.81
CA GLY A 836 -6.95 -32.30 -9.76
C GLY A 836 -7.67 -32.62 -11.06
N LEU A 837 -7.05 -32.32 -12.20
CA LEU A 837 -7.64 -32.53 -13.53
C LEU A 837 -7.10 -33.79 -14.22
N THR A 838 -6.04 -34.40 -13.71
CA THR A 838 -5.48 -35.67 -14.18
C THR A 838 -5.78 -36.80 -13.20
N GLU A 839 -5.81 -38.05 -13.65
CA GLU A 839 -6.04 -39.22 -12.78
C GLU A 839 -4.99 -39.30 -11.65
N ALA A 840 -3.74 -38.94 -11.93
CA ALA A 840 -2.68 -38.88 -10.93
C ALA A 840 -2.93 -37.82 -9.83
N ASN A 841 -3.72 -36.80 -10.12
CA ASN A 841 -3.97 -35.67 -9.24
C ASN A 841 -5.35 -35.72 -8.55
N LYS A 842 -6.21 -36.67 -8.88
CA LYS A 842 -7.55 -36.82 -8.24
C LYS A 842 -7.46 -37.11 -6.74
N SER A 843 -6.45 -37.84 -6.31
CA SER A 843 -6.19 -38.10 -4.89
C SER A 843 -5.83 -36.84 -4.09
N LEU A 844 -5.62 -35.72 -4.79
CA LEU A 844 -5.20 -34.45 -4.24
C LEU A 844 -6.37 -33.46 -4.10
N ASP A 845 -7.60 -33.88 -4.42
CA ASP A 845 -8.80 -33.07 -4.24
C ASP A 845 -8.98 -32.76 -2.76
N ARG A 846 -9.11 -31.48 -2.46
CA ARG A 846 -9.33 -30.99 -1.08
C ARG A 846 -10.17 -29.74 -1.09
N ASP A 847 -10.97 -29.62 -0.05
CA ASP A 847 -11.75 -28.43 0.22
C ASP A 847 -11.57 -27.92 1.65
N GLU A 848 -11.73 -26.63 1.82
CA GLU A 848 -11.74 -25.96 3.10
C GLU A 848 -12.90 -24.95 3.12
N PHE A 849 -13.80 -25.07 4.09
CA PHE A 849 -14.91 -24.15 4.27
C PHE A 849 -14.89 -23.54 5.67
N ILE A 850 -14.56 -22.28 5.79
CA ILE A 850 -14.45 -21.58 7.06
C ILE A 850 -15.48 -20.47 7.09
N CYS A 851 -16.26 -20.42 8.18
CA CYS A 851 -17.20 -19.34 8.45
C CYS A 851 -17.03 -18.78 9.86
N ASN A 852 -17.06 -17.47 9.95
CA ASN A 852 -16.95 -16.68 11.17
C ASN A 852 -18.20 -15.83 11.32
N PHE A 853 -18.77 -15.75 12.51
CA PHE A 853 -19.94 -14.92 12.79
C PHE A 853 -19.73 -14.11 14.07
N ALA A 854 -20.28 -12.91 14.09
CA ALA A 854 -20.35 -12.11 15.30
C ALA A 854 -21.67 -11.37 15.41
N VAL A 855 -22.22 -11.35 16.62
CA VAL A 855 -23.40 -10.58 17.00
C VAL A 855 -22.98 -9.58 18.05
N GLY A 856 -23.29 -8.31 17.87
CA GLY A 856 -22.86 -7.25 18.78
C GLY A 856 -23.93 -6.20 19.02
N PHE A 857 -23.63 -5.33 19.96
CA PHE A 857 -24.46 -4.20 20.29
C PHE A 857 -23.63 -2.95 20.53
N LYS A 858 -24.07 -1.82 19.92
CA LYS A 858 -23.43 -0.52 20.10
C LYS A 858 -23.78 0.05 21.46
N VAL A 859 -22.78 0.39 22.24
CA VAL A 859 -22.86 0.97 23.59
C VAL A 859 -22.18 2.33 23.66
N LEU A 860 -22.22 3.01 24.81
CA LEU A 860 -21.51 4.29 25.05
C LEU A 860 -21.83 5.36 23.99
N LYS A 861 -23.11 5.59 23.69
CA LYS A 861 -23.57 6.53 22.62
C LYS A 861 -23.00 6.18 21.24
N LYS A 862 -22.96 4.87 20.91
CA LYS A 862 -22.41 4.31 19.65
C LYS A 862 -20.89 4.43 19.49
N MET A 863 -20.16 4.90 20.49
CA MET A 863 -18.69 4.91 20.47
C MET A 863 -18.09 3.56 20.87
N GLY A 864 -18.82 2.75 21.63
CA GLY A 864 -18.43 1.40 22.02
C GLY A 864 -19.22 0.34 21.28
N GLU A 865 -18.68 -0.87 21.18
CA GLU A 865 -19.35 -2.07 20.64
C GLU A 865 -18.89 -3.28 21.45
N VAL A 866 -19.84 -4.06 21.93
CA VAL A 866 -19.60 -5.40 22.52
C VAL A 866 -20.08 -6.43 21.52
N GLN A 867 -19.24 -7.41 21.19
CA GLN A 867 -19.53 -8.47 20.22
C GLN A 867 -19.30 -9.84 20.86
N LEU A 868 -20.22 -10.76 20.64
CA LEU A 868 -20.03 -12.19 20.80
C LEU A 868 -19.59 -12.74 19.44
N LEU A 869 -18.54 -13.51 19.38
CA LEU A 869 -17.99 -14.04 18.15
C LEU A 869 -17.85 -15.57 18.22
N ALA A 870 -18.02 -16.19 17.08
CA ALA A 870 -17.73 -17.59 16.83
C ALA A 870 -16.86 -17.68 15.56
N ASN A 871 -15.67 -18.21 15.72
CA ASN A 871 -14.72 -18.35 14.60
C ASN A 871 -14.67 -19.83 14.21
N ASP A 872 -14.54 -20.06 12.89
CA ASP A 872 -14.52 -21.38 12.29
C ASP A 872 -15.63 -22.29 12.84
N VAL A 873 -16.88 -21.83 12.69
CA VAL A 873 -18.09 -22.49 13.28
C VAL A 873 -18.17 -23.97 12.90
N PHE A 874 -17.70 -24.32 11.70
CA PHE A 874 -17.71 -25.70 11.21
C PHE A 874 -16.48 -26.51 11.60
N ASN A 875 -15.47 -25.88 12.22
CA ASN A 875 -14.19 -26.48 12.63
C ASN A 875 -13.48 -27.19 11.47
N ASN A 876 -13.37 -26.51 10.34
CA ASN A 876 -12.86 -27.08 9.09
C ASN A 876 -11.53 -26.42 8.64
N SER A 877 -10.94 -25.56 9.47
CA SER A 877 -9.59 -25.02 9.22
C SER A 877 -8.56 -26.13 9.34
N ASN A 878 -7.77 -26.34 8.31
CA ASN A 878 -6.79 -27.43 8.24
C ASN A 878 -5.35 -26.98 7.98
N GLY A 879 -5.13 -25.68 7.75
CA GLY A 879 -3.81 -25.11 7.52
C GLY A 879 -3.06 -25.66 6.30
N PHE A 880 -3.78 -26.22 5.36
CA PHE A 880 -3.21 -26.86 4.18
C PHE A 880 -2.68 -25.85 3.17
N GLU A 881 -1.44 -26.12 2.68
CA GLU A 881 -0.80 -25.38 1.61
C GLU A 881 -0.14 -26.35 0.60
N ARG A 882 -0.28 -26.06 -0.68
CA ARG A 882 0.39 -26.82 -1.75
C ARG A 882 1.33 -25.91 -2.53
N SER A 883 2.55 -26.39 -2.75
CA SER A 883 3.55 -25.70 -3.55
C SER A 883 4.33 -26.70 -4.41
N TRP A 884 5.00 -26.21 -5.46
CA TRP A 884 5.89 -27.01 -6.29
C TRP A 884 7.00 -26.14 -6.86
N ASN A 885 8.08 -26.83 -7.19
CA ASN A 885 9.21 -26.25 -7.92
C ASN A 885 9.65 -27.20 -9.04
N SER A 886 10.86 -27.04 -9.57
CA SER A 886 11.40 -27.88 -10.64
C SER A 886 11.80 -29.30 -10.21
N LEU A 887 11.81 -29.61 -8.92
CA LEU A 887 12.33 -30.88 -8.37
C LEU A 887 11.25 -31.71 -7.69
N TYR A 888 10.24 -31.08 -7.13
CA TYR A 888 9.18 -31.78 -6.37
C TYR A 888 7.88 -30.97 -6.29
N MET A 889 6.81 -31.66 -5.94
CA MET A 889 5.57 -31.13 -5.42
C MET A 889 5.54 -31.32 -3.90
N GLN A 890 5.06 -30.34 -3.16
CA GLN A 890 4.98 -30.40 -1.71
C GLN A 890 3.58 -30.02 -1.22
N ASN A 891 3.04 -30.85 -0.36
CA ASN A 891 1.86 -30.58 0.48
C ASN A 891 2.34 -30.33 1.89
N SER A 892 1.84 -29.29 2.53
CA SER A 892 2.11 -29.06 3.95
C SER A 892 0.83 -28.72 4.68
N THR A 893 0.74 -29.14 5.92
CA THR A 893 -0.35 -28.84 6.84
C THR A 893 0.29 -28.27 8.11
N ARG A 894 -0.13 -27.06 8.47
CA ARG A 894 0.34 -26.41 9.70
C ARG A 894 -0.71 -26.52 10.78
N SER A 895 -0.26 -26.59 12.03
CA SER A 895 -1.15 -26.48 13.15
C SER A 895 -1.84 -25.12 13.16
N VAL A 896 -3.15 -25.12 13.24
CA VAL A 896 -3.99 -23.91 13.25
C VAL A 896 -4.92 -23.93 14.45
N ILE A 897 -5.35 -22.73 14.88
CA ILE A 897 -6.41 -22.58 15.87
C ILE A 897 -7.72 -23.03 15.21
N GLY A 898 -8.40 -23.98 15.82
CA GLY A 898 -9.69 -24.44 15.35
C GLY A 898 -10.85 -23.52 15.73
N ARG A 899 -12.04 -24.10 15.95
CA ARG A 899 -13.22 -23.35 16.35
C ARG A 899 -13.09 -22.75 17.74
N TYR A 900 -13.26 -21.43 17.84
CA TYR A 900 -13.27 -20.74 19.13
C TYR A 900 -14.45 -19.77 19.26
N PHE A 901 -14.82 -19.49 20.51
CA PHE A 901 -15.87 -18.53 20.87
C PHE A 901 -15.28 -17.42 21.72
N GLY A 902 -15.75 -16.20 21.55
CA GLY A 902 -15.18 -15.10 22.30
C GLY A 902 -16.09 -13.90 22.47
N VAL A 903 -15.60 -12.98 23.29
CA VAL A 903 -16.22 -11.66 23.52
C VAL A 903 -15.19 -10.61 23.13
N LYS A 904 -15.62 -9.64 22.34
CA LYS A 904 -14.79 -8.50 21.91
C LYS A 904 -15.47 -7.20 22.28
N PHE A 905 -14.71 -6.34 22.92
CA PHE A 905 -15.11 -4.95 23.16
C PHE A 905 -14.26 -4.03 22.28
N THR A 906 -14.91 -3.11 21.58
CA THR A 906 -14.25 -2.10 20.75
C THR A 906 -14.72 -0.72 21.16
N TYR A 907 -13.79 0.24 21.32
CA TYR A 907 -14.08 1.62 21.63
C TYR A 907 -13.45 2.55 20.58
N ASN A 908 -14.26 3.41 19.97
CA ASN A 908 -13.87 4.40 18.97
C ASN A 908 -13.76 5.78 19.64
N LEU A 909 -12.56 6.25 19.86
CA LEU A 909 -12.30 7.60 20.37
C LEU A 909 -12.40 8.61 19.21
N ARG A 910 -13.29 9.61 19.33
CA ARG A 910 -13.53 10.60 18.28
C ARG A 910 -13.71 11.98 18.91
N ARG A 911 -12.68 12.81 18.83
CA ARG A 911 -12.70 14.21 19.30
C ARG A 911 -12.11 15.10 18.22
N TYR A 912 -12.97 15.72 17.43
CA TYR A 912 -12.61 16.56 16.28
C TYR A 912 -12.82 18.04 16.61
N GLY A 913 -12.10 18.92 15.89
CA GLY A 913 -12.28 20.36 15.99
C GLY A 913 -11.88 20.96 17.34
N LEU A 914 -10.78 20.47 17.94
CA LEU A 914 -10.30 20.97 19.22
C LEU A 914 -9.54 22.29 19.04
N THR A 915 -9.91 23.34 19.82
CA THR A 915 -9.07 24.54 19.97
C THR A 915 -7.85 24.22 20.86
N ARG A 916 -6.87 25.15 20.93
CA ARG A 916 -5.75 25.06 21.87
C ARG A 916 -6.18 24.85 23.36
N ARG A 917 -7.43 25.20 23.68
CA ARG A 917 -8.03 25.01 25.01
C ARG A 917 -8.93 23.77 25.12
N GLY A 918 -9.00 22.94 24.09
CA GLY A 918 -9.84 21.75 24.08
C GLY A 918 -11.33 21.99 23.78
N GLU A 919 -11.70 23.19 23.32
CA GLU A 919 -13.07 23.54 22.93
C GLU A 919 -13.35 23.07 21.49
N VAL A 920 -14.59 22.66 21.23
CA VAL A 920 -15.00 22.15 19.90
C VAL A 920 -15.34 23.33 18.98
N ILE A 921 -14.81 23.32 17.74
CA ILE A 921 -15.16 24.26 16.68
C ILE A 921 -16.04 23.57 15.63
N ASP A 922 -16.97 24.28 15.02
CA ASP A 922 -17.85 23.80 13.97
C ASP A 922 -17.12 23.71 12.61
N GLU A 923 -17.83 23.22 11.59
CA GLU A 923 -17.29 23.03 10.24
C GLU A 923 -16.86 24.34 9.57
N ASN A 924 -17.38 25.47 10.02
CA ASN A 924 -17.07 26.82 9.51
C ASN A 924 -15.97 27.51 10.31
N GLY A 925 -15.38 26.86 11.31
CA GLY A 925 -14.33 27.41 12.14
C GLY A 925 -14.84 28.33 13.25
N VAL A 926 -16.13 28.32 13.52
CA VAL A 926 -16.76 29.15 14.57
C VAL A 926 -16.75 28.37 15.89
N GLN A 927 -16.32 29.03 16.94
CA GLN A 927 -16.27 28.50 18.31
C GLN A 927 -17.67 28.26 18.87
N GLN A 928 -18.11 27.00 18.99
CA GLN A 928 -19.35 26.72 19.74
C GLN A 928 -19.11 26.98 21.22
N ARG A 929 -19.66 28.08 21.73
CA ARG A 929 -19.78 28.30 23.17
C ARG A 929 -20.74 27.24 23.73
N GLY A 930 -20.24 26.28 24.47
CA GLY A 930 -21.07 25.31 25.17
C GLY A 930 -22.13 26.05 25.99
N ARG A 931 -23.41 25.84 25.70
CA ARG A 931 -24.52 26.21 26.59
C ARG A 931 -24.33 25.41 27.88
N GLY A 932 -23.68 26.05 28.85
CA GLY A 932 -23.64 25.52 30.20
C GLY A 932 -25.09 25.50 30.74
N SER A 933 -25.53 24.33 31.17
CA SER A 933 -26.78 24.15 31.89
C SER A 933 -26.74 25.03 33.12
N ARG A 934 -27.51 26.11 33.13
CA ARG A 934 -27.85 26.86 34.32
C ARG A 934 -28.86 26.04 35.14
N GLY A 935 -28.38 25.31 36.12
CA GLY A 935 -29.16 24.96 37.31
C GLY A 935 -29.11 26.16 38.26
N GLY A 936 -30.25 26.77 38.50
CA GLY A 936 -30.34 27.93 39.33
C GLY A 936 -30.23 27.67 40.84
N PHE A 937 -29.72 28.66 41.55
CA PHE A 937 -30.22 29.10 42.87
C PHE A 937 -29.61 30.48 43.14
N ALA A 938 -30.44 31.53 43.18
CA ALA A 938 -30.20 32.76 43.87
C ALA A 938 -30.80 32.62 45.29
N PRO A 939 -30.56 33.47 46.31
CA PRO A 939 -30.36 34.93 46.24
C PRO A 939 -29.41 35.55 47.30
N GLY A 940 -29.12 36.81 47.14
CA GLY A 940 -28.93 37.68 48.34
C GLY A 940 -27.70 38.56 48.32
N GLY A 941 -27.90 39.86 48.04
CA GLY A 941 -27.53 41.02 48.88
C GLY A 941 -26.10 41.57 48.81
N GLY A 942 -25.98 42.86 48.42
CA GLY A 942 -24.99 43.75 49.02
C GLY A 942 -23.96 44.40 48.07
N ARG A 943 -24.27 45.55 47.54
CA ARG A 943 -23.37 46.69 47.23
C ARG A 943 -22.95 47.40 48.49
N PRO A 944 -21.90 48.26 48.61
CA PRO A 944 -21.27 49.09 47.56
C PRO A 944 -19.78 49.46 47.76
N SER A 945 -19.26 50.09 46.66
CA SER A 945 -18.38 51.30 46.67
C SER A 945 -16.90 51.19 47.12
N GLY A 946 -16.05 51.74 46.27
CA GLY A 946 -14.92 52.59 46.65
C GLY A 946 -13.58 52.24 46.11
N GLY A 947 -13.10 52.88 45.09
CA GLY A 947 -12.08 53.95 45.23
C GLY A 947 -10.63 53.47 45.01
N GLY A 948 -10.04 53.96 43.92
CA GLY A 948 -8.74 54.60 44.07
C GLY A 948 -7.46 53.83 43.69
N GLY A 949 -6.91 54.13 42.53
CA GLY A 949 -5.65 54.82 42.45
C GLY A 949 -4.33 54.02 42.55
N GLY A 950 -3.50 54.14 41.57
CA GLY A 950 -2.09 54.13 41.82
C GLY A 950 -1.23 53.16 40.97
N ARG A 951 -0.76 53.59 39.83
CA ARG A 951 0.59 53.24 39.29
C ARG A 951 1.64 53.95 40.15
N PRO A 952 2.96 53.69 40.12
CA PRO A 952 3.77 53.06 39.10
C PRO A 952 5.06 52.31 39.55
N MET A 953 5.76 51.81 38.53
CA MET A 953 7.24 51.71 38.42
C MET A 953 8.05 50.66 39.20
N GLY A 954 8.87 49.93 38.43
CA GLY A 954 10.26 49.87 38.76
C GLY A 954 10.95 48.53 38.88
N GLY A 955 11.69 48.11 37.84
CA GLY A 955 13.04 47.77 38.08
C GLY A 955 13.46 46.32 38.38
N GLY A 956 14.14 45.75 37.46
CA GLY A 956 15.49 45.32 37.81
C GLY A 956 15.82 43.81 37.84
N ARG A 957 16.45 43.35 36.80
CA ARG A 957 17.69 42.57 36.79
C ARG A 957 17.84 41.23 37.54
N GLN A 958 18.10 40.25 36.75
CA GLN A 958 19.34 39.44 36.62
C GLN A 958 19.41 38.09 37.37
N ARG A 959 19.78 37.13 36.53
CA ARG A 959 20.72 35.99 36.74
C ARG A 959 20.27 34.83 37.69
N ARG A 960 20.05 33.64 37.18
CA ARG A 960 21.05 32.64 36.80
C ARG A 960 20.43 31.65 35.83
#